data_6d4157255429389e6f790eaee454dd85
#
_entry.id   6d4157255429389e6f790eaee454dd85
#
_cell.length_a   1.000
_cell.length_b   1.000
_cell.length_c   1.000
_cell.angle_alpha   90.00
_cell.angle_beta   90.00
_cell.angle_gamma   90.00
#
_symmetry.space_group_name_H-M   'P 1'
#
loop_
_entity.id
_entity.type
_entity.pdbx_description
1 polymer ?
#
loop_
_entity_poly.entity_id
_entity_poly.type
_entity_poly.pdbx_seq_one_letter_code
_entity_poly.pdbx_strand_id
1 'polypeptide(L)'
;MSATAIVTAMSALAFTSNADRAEAHAQMSQREIADIVRTYDLPAGPISTALNSVADASGVRIVYDSRLTRSHRTAGLSGPHSLAEALSEVLSGTGLSFELSPNGKSVLIVLAQATGTRTDANESGATPLPVIDIGAETDRPQGTGRPGLGQGPGDRRTGYSAESAPTTLKFDAPLMKTPISVGVVTRQAMDDQQAISVGDALFTNVSGVTPSTAQLDVFKVRGFFNVLGNMYKNGLMEYRVRNLDTSNLQSIEVLKGPAAMEFGRGEPGGVIDLVVKRPLATPYYSIQEQVTSYSGTRTTIDATGPLTEDKSLLYRVNGTFFRTDSYRNFVTDRNFFVAPTISYHPVEQFRINVDFEYQNRTWVDDYFILPAVGGAPANIPVGRYLSSASLMTSMPDHLERTRIAYDMSYEFLPGWSLTNRLSYTSMATRNVNIAPLGFDQATGLLSRYAFVVPGTTDRTFATNLDLKGKFETGPVSHSILLGLDALKNYMPINLQYQPILSTINIYAPNSWQIENPYSNPVYSKAGQKWTGIYGQDMLSFFDDTVHVLLGGRFDWAETSTNKNLKSAVGAEASYVSTYNTAFSPRVGLVYQPQPWLSLYGNFTQSFGVANSTRVGIPLAPQKGEMYEGGLKAELLDKRLTLTMSYFDIFKTNVPYTDPTNANNTLLIGKARSQGFEFDLKGRIDDNWSVIANYTHDDVRTVEGASSYNPLTLITTQLAIAGAKLPGSPRNYGNLWVKYEADGALRGLSLGGGLTVVESALGDNANSFVLPGYTLVNGMIAYSTKISDYTVTGQLNVKNIGNTTYYQTAADRYTILTGAPRTFMGSLRVEF
;
A
#
# COMPACT_ATOMS: atom_id res chain seq x y z
N MET A 1 32.24 13.33 12.81
CA MET A 1 32.90 12.01 12.76
C MET A 1 32.44 11.38 11.46
N SER A 2 33.40 11.15 10.56
CA SER A 2 33.15 10.87 9.15
C SER A 2 32.70 9.44 8.90
N ALA A 3 31.93 9.26 7.85
CA ALA A 3 31.35 8.01 7.34
C ALA A 3 32.35 6.89 7.00
N THR A 4 33.65 7.11 7.19
CA THR A 4 34.73 6.17 6.86
C THR A 4 34.93 5.08 7.92
N ALA A 5 34.37 5.23 9.12
CA ALA A 5 34.57 4.29 10.21
C ALA A 5 33.60 3.07 10.21
N ILE A 6 32.52 3.11 9.40
CA ILE A 6 31.53 2.03 9.35
C ILE A 6 31.82 1.00 8.26
N VAL A 7 32.59 1.35 7.24
CA VAL A 7 32.92 0.45 6.13
C VAL A 7 34.06 -0.51 6.47
N THR A 8 34.90 -0.17 7.45
CA THR A 8 36.07 -1.01 7.82
C THR A 8 35.74 -2.13 8.82
N ALA A 9 34.57 -2.13 9.42
CA ALA A 9 34.12 -3.15 10.37
C ALA A 9 33.41 -4.37 9.73
N MET A 10 33.12 -4.32 8.43
CA MET A 10 32.43 -5.42 7.71
C MET A 10 33.36 -6.33 6.89
N SER A 11 34.66 -6.11 6.92
CA SER A 11 35.60 -6.89 6.06
C SER A 11 36.37 -8.00 6.78
N ALA A 12 36.07 -8.35 8.01
CA ALA A 12 36.82 -9.35 8.76
C ALA A 12 35.93 -10.35 9.50
N LEU A 13 35.17 -11.17 8.76
CA LEU A 13 34.60 -12.41 9.26
C LEU A 13 34.59 -13.44 8.10
N ALA A 14 35.75 -14.09 7.95
CA ALA A 14 35.86 -15.31 7.17
C ALA A 14 35.23 -16.45 7.98
N PHE A 15 34.13 -17.00 7.49
CA PHE A 15 33.53 -18.22 8.04
C PHE A 15 34.24 -19.44 7.49
N THR A 16 34.92 -20.15 8.37
CA THR A 16 35.32 -21.56 8.14
C THR A 16 34.15 -22.46 8.52
N SER A 17 33.83 -23.36 7.63
CA SER A 17 32.78 -24.37 7.66
C SER A 17 32.70 -25.19 8.96
N ASN A 18 31.56 -25.11 9.63
CA ASN A 18 31.11 -25.98 10.72
C ASN A 18 29.77 -26.69 10.41
N ALA A 19 29.40 -26.83 9.13
CA ALA A 19 28.15 -27.48 8.75
C ALA A 19 28.11 -29.00 9.13
N ASP A 20 29.21 -29.70 9.04
CA ASP A 20 29.26 -31.16 9.28
C ASP A 20 29.15 -31.59 10.77
N ARG A 21 29.37 -30.65 11.71
CA ARG A 21 29.19 -30.96 13.15
C ARG A 21 27.78 -30.74 13.66
N ALA A 22 27.03 -29.85 13.06
CA ALA A 22 25.65 -29.55 13.47
C ALA A 22 24.67 -30.67 13.05
N GLU A 23 24.85 -31.26 11.86
CA GLU A 23 24.03 -32.40 11.42
C GLU A 23 24.26 -33.66 12.24
N ALA A 24 25.50 -33.93 12.67
CA ALA A 24 25.80 -35.08 13.52
C ALA A 24 25.19 -34.94 14.93
N HIS A 25 25.15 -33.75 15.50
CA HIS A 25 24.50 -33.52 16.81
C HIS A 25 22.97 -33.54 16.73
N ALA A 26 22.35 -33.05 15.63
CA ALA A 26 20.93 -33.15 15.44
C ALA A 26 20.41 -34.57 15.24
N GLN A 27 21.19 -35.41 14.53
CA GLN A 27 20.89 -36.84 14.37
C GLN A 27 21.09 -37.66 15.65
N MET A 28 22.04 -37.30 16.52
CA MET A 28 22.19 -37.96 17.83
C MET A 28 21.01 -37.65 18.78
N SER A 29 20.47 -36.42 18.80
CA SER A 29 19.34 -36.08 19.65
C SER A 29 18.01 -36.72 19.20
N GLN A 30 17.82 -36.96 17.90
CA GLN A 30 16.65 -37.66 17.36
C GLN A 30 16.60 -39.13 17.76
N ARG A 31 17.74 -39.80 17.78
CA ARG A 31 17.84 -41.22 18.19
C ARG A 31 17.59 -41.42 19.69
N GLU A 32 18.08 -40.53 20.55
CA GLU A 32 17.95 -40.70 22.00
C GLU A 32 16.51 -40.60 22.48
N ILE A 33 15.66 -39.76 21.93
CA ILE A 33 14.27 -39.62 22.36
C ILE A 33 13.37 -40.69 21.73
N ALA A 34 13.64 -41.09 20.50
CA ALA A 34 12.88 -42.14 19.81
C ALA A 34 13.08 -43.54 20.42
N ASP A 35 14.23 -43.78 21.03
CA ASP A 35 14.63 -45.08 21.58
C ASP A 35 14.33 -45.25 23.09
N ILE A 36 13.78 -44.23 23.76
CA ILE A 36 13.38 -44.36 25.17
C ILE A 36 12.17 -45.31 25.28
N VAL A 37 12.37 -46.48 25.87
CA VAL A 37 11.33 -47.48 26.08
C VAL A 37 10.42 -47.05 27.25
N ARG A 38 9.10 -47.03 26.99
CA ARG A 38 8.06 -46.77 27.99
C ARG A 38 7.00 -47.87 27.96
N THR A 39 6.31 -48.07 29.06
CA THR A 39 5.20 -49.02 29.09
C THR A 39 3.90 -48.33 28.70
N TYR A 40 3.23 -48.81 27.67
CA TYR A 40 1.95 -48.35 27.18
C TYR A 40 0.87 -49.39 27.54
N ASP A 41 -0.33 -48.87 27.78
CA ASP A 41 -1.55 -49.69 27.98
C ASP A 41 -2.70 -48.96 27.29
N LEU A 42 -2.84 -49.19 25.97
CA LEU A 42 -3.79 -48.52 25.09
C LEU A 42 -4.86 -49.50 24.63
N PRO A 43 -6.13 -49.29 24.98
CA PRO A 43 -7.18 -50.21 24.51
C PRO A 43 -7.45 -50.03 23.02
N ALA A 44 -8.00 -51.08 22.40
CA ALA A 44 -8.51 -50.97 21.03
C ALA A 44 -9.60 -49.88 20.94
N GLY A 45 -9.48 -48.99 19.94
CA GLY A 45 -10.39 -47.85 19.86
C GLY A 45 -10.07 -46.87 18.71
N PRO A 46 -10.63 -45.66 18.78
CA PRO A 46 -10.33 -44.60 17.81
C PRO A 46 -8.85 -44.26 17.85
N ILE A 47 -8.22 -44.11 16.68
CA ILE A 47 -6.78 -43.83 16.58
C ILE A 47 -6.39 -42.48 17.20
N SER A 48 -7.29 -41.48 17.16
CA SER A 48 -7.08 -40.17 17.80
C SER A 48 -6.93 -40.29 19.33
N THR A 49 -7.68 -41.17 19.96
CA THR A 49 -7.57 -41.41 21.41
C THR A 49 -6.23 -42.10 21.73
N ALA A 50 -5.83 -43.09 20.95
CA ALA A 50 -4.57 -43.77 21.14
C ALA A 50 -3.34 -42.82 20.91
N LEU A 51 -3.39 -41.97 19.90
CA LEU A 51 -2.35 -40.98 19.66
C LEU A 51 -2.21 -39.95 20.82
N ASN A 52 -3.32 -39.49 21.36
CA ASN A 52 -3.29 -38.61 22.54
C ASN A 52 -2.69 -39.33 23.76
N SER A 53 -3.03 -40.58 23.99
CA SER A 53 -2.46 -41.35 25.09
C SER A 53 -0.98 -41.66 24.90
N VAL A 54 -0.51 -41.86 23.66
CA VAL A 54 0.93 -41.96 23.35
C VAL A 54 1.62 -40.61 23.59
N ALA A 55 1.01 -39.48 23.24
CA ALA A 55 1.54 -38.16 23.51
C ALA A 55 1.71 -37.92 25.02
N ASP A 56 0.69 -38.24 25.82
CA ASP A 56 0.70 -38.09 27.28
C ASP A 56 1.75 -38.98 27.94
N ALA A 57 1.84 -40.25 27.56
CA ALA A 57 2.82 -41.18 28.08
C ALA A 57 4.26 -40.85 27.68
N SER A 58 4.49 -40.33 26.47
CA SER A 58 5.82 -40.04 25.94
C SER A 58 6.33 -38.62 26.30
N GLY A 59 5.40 -37.71 26.63
CA GLY A 59 5.72 -36.26 26.80
C GLY A 59 6.07 -35.56 25.48
N VAL A 60 5.75 -36.21 24.34
CA VAL A 60 6.03 -35.67 23.02
C VAL A 60 4.72 -35.15 22.41
N ARG A 61 4.75 -33.99 21.79
CA ARG A 61 3.59 -33.41 21.12
C ARG A 61 3.29 -34.14 19.81
N ILE A 62 2.14 -34.81 19.70
CA ILE A 62 1.71 -35.44 18.47
C ILE A 62 0.73 -34.52 17.74
N VAL A 63 1.04 -34.19 16.49
CA VAL A 63 0.24 -33.31 15.64
C VAL A 63 -0.34 -34.13 14.49
N TYR A 64 -1.66 -34.07 14.32
CA TYR A 64 -2.35 -34.76 13.24
C TYR A 64 -3.59 -34.01 12.77
N ASP A 65 -3.96 -34.17 11.51
CA ASP A 65 -5.23 -33.70 10.99
C ASP A 65 -6.36 -34.66 11.44
N SER A 66 -7.34 -34.14 12.12
CA SER A 66 -8.50 -34.90 12.60
C SER A 66 -9.25 -35.61 11.48
N ARG A 67 -9.17 -35.14 10.24
CA ARG A 67 -9.78 -35.80 9.07
C ARG A 67 -9.06 -37.10 8.72
N LEU A 68 -7.72 -37.18 8.92
CA LEU A 68 -6.95 -38.40 8.67
C LEU A 68 -7.21 -39.48 9.70
N THR A 69 -7.59 -39.11 10.93
CA THR A 69 -7.77 -40.07 12.05
C THR A 69 -9.22 -40.46 12.29
N ARG A 70 -10.19 -39.69 11.77
CA ARG A 70 -11.64 -39.84 12.12
C ARG A 70 -12.24 -41.20 11.79
N SER A 71 -11.77 -41.84 10.69
CA SER A 71 -12.29 -43.13 10.21
C SER A 71 -11.45 -44.33 10.64
N HIS A 72 -10.29 -44.11 11.30
CA HIS A 72 -9.35 -45.16 11.64
C HIS A 72 -9.42 -45.59 13.09
N ARG A 73 -9.20 -46.89 13.31
CA ARG A 73 -9.16 -47.52 14.64
C ARG A 73 -7.85 -48.31 14.78
N THR A 74 -7.31 -48.31 15.99
CA THR A 74 -6.16 -49.15 16.35
C THR A 74 -6.63 -50.41 17.08
N ALA A 75 -5.84 -51.47 16.99
CA ALA A 75 -6.02 -52.69 17.76
C ALA A 75 -5.65 -52.55 19.26
N GLY A 76 -5.06 -51.40 19.62
CA GLY A 76 -4.51 -51.17 20.95
C GLY A 76 -3.03 -51.50 21.02
N LEU A 77 -2.38 -51.17 22.15
CA LEU A 77 -0.97 -51.44 22.40
C LEU A 77 -0.73 -51.65 23.88
N SER A 78 -0.08 -52.73 24.27
CA SER A 78 0.25 -53.03 25.65
C SER A 78 1.66 -53.56 25.80
N GLY A 79 2.43 -53.01 26.77
CA GLY A 79 3.80 -53.42 27.04
C GLY A 79 4.85 -52.34 26.84
N PRO A 80 6.13 -52.70 27.01
CA PRO A 80 7.22 -51.79 26.83
C PRO A 80 7.57 -51.58 25.33
N HIS A 81 7.50 -50.35 24.84
CA HIS A 81 7.81 -49.96 23.49
C HIS A 81 8.56 -48.64 23.49
N SER A 82 9.45 -48.43 22.50
CA SER A 82 9.96 -47.12 22.18
C SER A 82 8.86 -46.25 21.55
N LEU A 83 9.04 -44.93 21.53
CA LEU A 83 8.07 -44.03 20.91
C LEU A 83 7.83 -44.34 19.41
N ALA A 84 8.88 -44.69 18.69
CA ALA A 84 8.79 -45.04 17.28
C ALA A 84 8.03 -46.37 17.05
N GLU A 85 8.26 -47.39 17.87
CA GLU A 85 7.52 -48.65 17.85
C GLU A 85 6.09 -48.46 18.22
N ALA A 86 5.78 -47.69 19.29
CA ALA A 86 4.42 -47.43 19.73
C ALA A 86 3.61 -46.70 18.65
N LEU A 87 4.20 -45.70 17.95
CA LEU A 87 3.53 -45.00 16.84
C LEU A 87 3.32 -45.91 15.64
N SER A 88 4.34 -46.75 15.28
CA SER A 88 4.23 -47.70 14.17
C SER A 88 3.12 -48.72 14.38
N GLU A 89 2.99 -49.25 15.62
CA GLU A 89 1.96 -50.23 15.97
C GLU A 89 0.53 -49.57 16.00
N VAL A 90 0.42 -48.39 16.61
CA VAL A 90 -0.86 -47.63 16.64
C VAL A 90 -1.32 -47.23 15.26
N LEU A 91 -0.42 -46.95 14.33
CA LEU A 91 -0.74 -46.53 12.95
C LEU A 91 -0.83 -47.71 11.96
N SER A 92 -0.49 -48.93 12.42
CA SER A 92 -0.49 -50.13 11.58
C SER A 92 -1.83 -50.38 10.90
N GLY A 93 -1.80 -50.67 9.58
CA GLY A 93 -3.02 -50.92 8.79
C GLY A 93 -3.88 -49.71 8.44
N THR A 94 -3.48 -48.52 8.83
CA THR A 94 -4.27 -47.29 8.58
C THR A 94 -3.87 -46.51 7.33
N GLY A 95 -2.72 -46.83 6.71
CA GLY A 95 -2.15 -46.04 5.63
C GLY A 95 -1.59 -44.68 6.11
N LEU A 96 -1.40 -44.52 7.42
CA LEU A 96 -0.75 -43.35 8.01
C LEU A 96 0.67 -43.70 8.43
N SER A 97 1.54 -42.72 8.43
CA SER A 97 2.93 -42.76 8.89
C SER A 97 3.21 -41.60 9.83
N PHE A 98 4.40 -41.54 10.40
CA PHE A 98 4.79 -40.45 11.28
C PHE A 98 6.18 -39.92 10.94
N GLU A 99 6.40 -38.64 11.19
CA GLU A 99 7.68 -37.96 11.07
C GLU A 99 8.05 -37.32 12.40
N LEU A 100 9.27 -37.52 12.87
CA LEU A 100 9.81 -36.89 14.07
C LEU A 100 10.40 -35.52 13.70
N SER A 101 10.07 -34.49 14.46
CA SER A 101 10.69 -33.17 14.30
C SER A 101 12.20 -33.22 14.63
N PRO A 102 13.03 -32.36 14.02
CA PRO A 102 14.49 -32.31 14.25
C PRO A 102 14.93 -32.18 15.72
N ASN A 103 14.07 -31.62 16.56
CA ASN A 103 14.30 -31.44 18.00
C ASN A 103 13.78 -32.59 18.86
N GLY A 104 13.18 -33.64 18.27
CA GLY A 104 12.65 -34.81 18.98
C GLY A 104 11.40 -34.53 19.85
N LYS A 105 10.91 -33.29 19.95
CA LYS A 105 9.82 -32.88 20.87
C LYS A 105 8.43 -32.94 20.26
N SER A 106 8.31 -33.18 18.95
CA SER A 106 7.03 -33.32 18.27
C SER A 106 7.05 -34.37 17.17
N VAL A 107 5.90 -34.98 16.94
CA VAL A 107 5.64 -35.99 15.91
C VAL A 107 4.51 -35.51 15.02
N LEU A 108 4.67 -35.60 13.72
CA LEU A 108 3.64 -35.33 12.74
C LEU A 108 3.13 -36.63 12.14
N ILE A 109 1.81 -36.84 12.14
CA ILE A 109 1.18 -37.99 11.48
C ILE A 109 0.81 -37.58 10.05
N VAL A 110 1.28 -38.38 9.07
CA VAL A 110 1.12 -38.13 7.63
C VAL A 110 0.57 -39.36 6.91
N LEU A 111 0.12 -39.25 5.67
CA LEU A 111 -0.23 -40.38 4.83
C LEU A 111 1.05 -41.15 4.44
N ALA A 112 1.06 -42.46 4.57
CA ALA A 112 2.17 -43.31 4.16
C ALA A 112 2.31 -43.27 2.64
N GLN A 113 3.46 -42.84 2.12
CA GLN A 113 3.78 -42.96 0.71
C GLN A 113 4.13 -44.46 0.40
N ALA A 114 3.50 -45.00 -0.64
CA ALA A 114 3.78 -46.37 -1.06
C ALA A 114 5.25 -46.49 -1.57
N THR A 115 6.11 -47.03 -0.75
CA THR A 115 7.48 -47.47 -1.15
C THR A 115 7.38 -48.72 -2.00
N GLY A 116 7.41 -48.51 -3.32
CA GLY A 116 7.58 -49.64 -4.26
C GLY A 116 8.99 -50.22 -4.10
N THR A 117 9.10 -51.45 -3.69
CA THR A 117 10.31 -52.28 -3.69
C THR A 117 10.91 -52.35 -5.09
N ARG A 118 12.08 -51.84 -5.29
CA ARG A 118 12.89 -52.01 -6.51
C ARG A 118 13.88 -53.15 -6.30
N THR A 119 13.62 -54.21 -7.02
CA THR A 119 14.63 -55.27 -7.27
C THR A 119 15.65 -54.76 -8.27
N ASP A 120 16.94 -55.08 -7.95
CA ASP A 120 18.09 -54.74 -8.76
C ASP A 120 18.03 -55.33 -10.17
N ALA A 121 18.34 -54.51 -11.18
CA ALA A 121 18.98 -54.94 -12.41
C ALA A 121 19.78 -53.77 -13.02
N ASN A 122 21.05 -54.09 -13.18
CA ASN A 122 22.13 -53.31 -13.78
C ASN A 122 21.81 -52.96 -15.25
N GLU A 123 21.95 -51.71 -15.71
CA GLU A 123 22.71 -51.36 -16.91
C GLU A 123 22.76 -49.84 -17.18
N SER A 124 23.91 -49.44 -17.64
CA SER A 124 24.39 -48.12 -18.05
C SER A 124 23.44 -47.27 -18.89
N GLY A 125 23.23 -46.00 -18.47
CA GLY A 125 22.62 -44.99 -19.32
C GLY A 125 22.35 -43.74 -18.52
N ALA A 126 22.85 -42.62 -18.96
CA ALA A 126 22.76 -41.32 -18.34
C ALA A 126 21.39 -41.02 -17.68
N THR A 127 21.39 -40.89 -16.38
CA THR A 127 20.22 -40.54 -15.60
C THR A 127 19.88 -39.06 -15.86
N PRO A 128 18.69 -38.72 -16.40
CA PRO A 128 18.25 -37.32 -16.39
C PRO A 128 18.02 -36.93 -14.94
N LEU A 129 18.64 -35.85 -14.53
CA LEU A 129 18.41 -35.23 -13.23
C LEU A 129 16.91 -34.97 -13.06
N PRO A 130 16.31 -35.16 -11.89
CA PRO A 130 14.91 -34.84 -11.66
C PRO A 130 14.69 -33.37 -11.96
N VAL A 131 13.71 -33.08 -12.81
CA VAL A 131 13.23 -31.75 -13.12
C VAL A 131 12.71 -31.16 -11.80
N ILE A 132 13.43 -30.22 -11.23
CA ILE A 132 12.96 -29.46 -10.09
C ILE A 132 11.86 -28.54 -10.63
N ASP A 133 10.64 -28.80 -10.22
CA ASP A 133 9.48 -28.02 -10.58
C ASP A 133 9.56 -26.62 -9.96
N ILE A 134 9.81 -25.60 -10.78
CA ILE A 134 9.89 -24.20 -10.36
C ILE A 134 8.51 -23.53 -10.39
N GLY A 135 7.50 -24.26 -10.79
CA GLY A 135 6.14 -23.75 -10.88
C GLY A 135 5.18 -24.68 -10.15
N ALA A 136 4.48 -24.15 -9.19
CA ALA A 136 3.38 -24.78 -8.48
C ALA A 136 3.73 -25.72 -7.32
N GLU A 137 4.10 -25.15 -6.21
CA GLU A 137 3.65 -25.72 -4.95
C GLU A 137 2.17 -25.35 -4.77
N THR A 138 1.28 -26.14 -5.34
CA THR A 138 -0.16 -25.95 -5.23
C THR A 138 -0.79 -26.66 -4.03
N ASP A 139 -0.01 -27.36 -3.19
CA ASP A 139 -0.54 -28.08 -2.04
C ASP A 139 0.27 -27.82 -0.77
N ARG A 140 0.03 -26.65 -0.15
CA ARG A 140 0.11 -26.57 1.31
C ARG A 140 -1.27 -26.31 1.85
N PRO A 141 -1.71 -27.04 2.92
CA PRO A 141 -2.95 -26.73 3.62
C PRO A 141 -2.91 -25.26 4.02
N GLN A 142 -3.99 -24.53 3.75
CA GLN A 142 -4.20 -23.19 4.29
C GLN A 142 -4.06 -23.26 5.82
N GLY A 143 -2.85 -23.05 6.30
CA GLY A 143 -2.65 -22.76 7.70
C GLY A 143 -3.41 -21.48 7.97
N THR A 144 -4.23 -21.49 9.02
CA THR A 144 -4.80 -20.29 9.62
C THR A 144 -3.68 -19.27 9.73
N GLY A 145 -3.59 -18.38 8.72
CA GLY A 145 -2.52 -17.39 8.59
C GLY A 145 -2.60 -16.45 9.77
N ARG A 146 -1.73 -16.65 10.75
CA ARG A 146 -1.48 -15.65 11.76
C ARG A 146 -0.86 -14.45 11.06
N PRO A 147 -1.43 -13.23 11.20
CA PRO A 147 -0.84 -12.05 10.64
C PRO A 147 0.52 -11.84 11.27
N GLY A 148 1.55 -11.83 10.46
CA GLY A 148 2.81 -11.23 10.84
C GLY A 148 4.05 -12.06 10.97
N LEU A 149 4.07 -13.33 10.67
CA LEU A 149 5.33 -13.99 10.31
C LEU A 149 5.65 -13.59 8.87
N GLY A 150 6.85 -13.08 8.65
CA GLY A 150 7.29 -12.61 7.34
C GLY A 150 6.91 -13.60 6.27
N GLN A 151 6.12 -13.14 5.32
CA GLN A 151 5.73 -13.95 4.20
C GLN A 151 6.96 -14.11 3.33
N GLY A 152 7.32 -15.34 2.97
CA GLY A 152 8.50 -15.66 2.18
C GLY A 152 8.44 -15.12 0.75
N PRO A 153 9.51 -15.30 -0.06
CA PRO A 153 9.49 -15.07 -1.49
C PRO A 153 8.31 -15.76 -2.19
N GLY A 154 7.74 -16.77 -1.52
CA GLY A 154 6.50 -17.44 -1.90
C GLY A 154 5.21 -16.64 -1.78
N ASP A 155 5.23 -15.41 -1.28
CA ASP A 155 4.05 -14.54 -1.30
C ASP A 155 3.70 -14.02 -2.71
N ARG A 156 4.51 -14.32 -3.69
CA ARG A 156 4.12 -14.33 -5.10
C ARG A 156 2.96 -15.30 -5.39
N ARG A 157 2.59 -16.16 -4.44
CA ARG A 157 1.54 -17.19 -4.56
C ARG A 157 0.14 -16.63 -4.55
N THR A 158 -0.08 -15.47 -3.94
CA THR A 158 -1.39 -14.80 -3.99
C THR A 158 -1.65 -14.19 -5.37
N GLY A 159 -0.65 -14.14 -6.23
CA GLY A 159 -0.77 -13.56 -7.55
C GLY A 159 -1.19 -12.09 -7.45
N TYR A 160 -2.30 -11.76 -8.10
CA TYR A 160 -2.86 -10.41 -8.10
C TYR A 160 -3.98 -10.20 -7.09
N SER A 161 -4.47 -11.25 -6.42
CA SER A 161 -5.53 -11.19 -5.41
C SER A 161 -4.96 -11.15 -3.98
N ALA A 162 -5.75 -10.64 -3.05
CA ALA A 162 -5.46 -10.64 -1.62
C ALA A 162 -6.70 -11.11 -0.85
N GLU A 163 -6.49 -11.94 0.18
CA GLU A 163 -7.57 -12.47 1.02
C GLU A 163 -7.95 -11.52 2.15
N SER A 164 -7.03 -10.68 2.61
CA SER A 164 -7.23 -9.77 3.75
C SER A 164 -6.45 -8.48 3.59
N ALA A 165 -6.85 -7.47 4.35
CA ALA A 165 -6.18 -6.16 4.47
C ALA A 165 -6.11 -5.76 5.96
N PRO A 166 -5.37 -6.50 6.80
CA PRO A 166 -5.42 -6.36 8.26
C PRO A 166 -4.84 -5.03 8.75
N THR A 167 -3.99 -4.39 7.98
CA THR A 167 -3.39 -3.11 8.35
C THR A 167 -4.40 -1.98 8.21
N THR A 168 -5.12 -1.96 7.09
CA THR A 168 -6.14 -0.95 6.78
C THR A 168 -7.42 -1.16 7.60
N LEU A 169 -7.82 -2.40 7.83
CA LEU A 169 -9.03 -2.71 8.60
C LEU A 169 -8.80 -2.71 10.11
N LYS A 170 -7.54 -2.71 10.56
CA LYS A 170 -7.10 -2.82 11.97
C LYS A 170 -7.53 -4.10 12.69
N PHE A 171 -8.32 -4.96 12.08
CA PHE A 171 -8.70 -6.27 12.61
C PHE A 171 -8.55 -7.36 11.53
N ASP A 172 -8.49 -8.57 11.99
CA ASP A 172 -8.11 -9.73 11.19
C ASP A 172 -9.37 -10.43 10.68
N ALA A 173 -9.90 -9.93 9.55
CA ALA A 173 -11.02 -10.55 8.89
C ALA A 173 -10.75 -10.72 7.40
N PRO A 174 -11.22 -11.82 6.79
CA PRO A 174 -11.23 -11.97 5.34
C PRO A 174 -12.00 -10.84 4.67
N LEU A 175 -11.54 -10.40 3.50
CA LEU A 175 -12.24 -9.36 2.72
C LEU A 175 -13.67 -9.76 2.39
N MET A 176 -13.94 -11.06 2.22
CA MET A 176 -15.28 -11.62 1.99
C MET A 176 -16.26 -11.37 3.14
N LYS A 177 -15.77 -11.27 4.37
CA LYS A 177 -16.60 -11.04 5.57
C LYS A 177 -16.69 -9.56 5.96
N THR A 178 -16.03 -8.66 5.22
CA THR A 178 -16.01 -7.23 5.54
C THR A 178 -17.02 -6.46 4.68
N PRO A 179 -17.90 -5.63 5.26
CA PRO A 179 -18.91 -4.87 4.51
C PRO A 179 -18.34 -3.59 3.88
N ILE A 180 -17.16 -3.67 3.24
CA ILE A 180 -16.44 -2.51 2.73
C ILE A 180 -15.69 -2.88 1.47
N SER A 181 -15.60 -1.92 0.51
CA SER A 181 -14.74 -2.06 -0.65
C SER A 181 -13.28 -1.70 -0.29
N VAL A 182 -12.37 -2.65 -0.49
CA VAL A 182 -10.93 -2.48 -0.31
C VAL A 182 -10.21 -2.91 -1.58
N GLY A 183 -9.41 -2.01 -2.14
CA GLY A 183 -8.50 -2.32 -3.24
C GLY A 183 -7.12 -2.71 -2.69
N VAL A 184 -6.55 -3.81 -3.16
CA VAL A 184 -5.19 -4.20 -2.80
C VAL A 184 -4.35 -4.32 -4.07
N VAL A 185 -3.16 -3.71 -4.05
CA VAL A 185 -2.12 -3.89 -5.07
C VAL A 185 -1.04 -4.76 -4.46
N THR A 186 -0.86 -5.96 -4.99
CA THR A 186 0.13 -6.92 -4.48
C THR A 186 1.54 -6.61 -4.96
N ARG A 187 2.56 -7.15 -4.30
CA ARG A 187 3.95 -7.03 -4.74
C ARG A 187 4.13 -7.55 -6.17
N GLN A 188 3.51 -8.67 -6.51
CA GLN A 188 3.59 -9.23 -7.86
C GLN A 188 3.05 -8.28 -8.93
N ALA A 189 1.91 -7.62 -8.69
CA ALA A 189 1.38 -6.64 -9.62
C ALA A 189 2.36 -5.47 -9.84
N MET A 190 3.00 -5.00 -8.78
CA MET A 190 4.02 -3.95 -8.84
C MET A 190 5.28 -4.39 -9.61
N ASP A 191 5.73 -5.64 -9.42
CA ASP A 191 6.91 -6.20 -10.09
C ASP A 191 6.65 -6.43 -11.57
N ASP A 192 5.53 -7.06 -11.93
CA ASP A 192 5.21 -7.37 -13.33
C ASP A 192 5.00 -6.08 -14.16
N GLN A 193 4.40 -5.06 -13.57
CA GLN A 193 4.20 -3.76 -14.23
C GLN A 193 5.40 -2.81 -14.09
N GLN A 194 6.44 -3.20 -13.36
CA GLN A 194 7.57 -2.35 -12.96
C GLN A 194 7.09 -0.97 -12.46
N ALA A 195 6.16 -1.00 -11.50
CA ALA A 195 5.64 0.20 -10.87
C ALA A 195 6.65 0.72 -9.84
N ILE A 196 7.35 1.79 -10.15
CA ILE A 196 8.39 2.37 -9.28
C ILE A 196 7.85 3.41 -8.30
N SER A 197 6.69 3.97 -8.57
CA SER A 197 5.99 4.91 -7.69
C SER A 197 4.65 4.36 -7.20
N VAL A 198 4.15 4.88 -6.09
CA VAL A 198 2.83 4.54 -5.57
C VAL A 198 1.72 4.89 -6.58
N GLY A 199 1.84 6.01 -7.29
CA GLY A 199 0.90 6.40 -8.34
C GLY A 199 0.85 5.39 -9.49
N ASP A 200 2.01 4.94 -10.01
CA ASP A 200 2.08 3.91 -11.04
C ASP A 200 1.37 2.61 -10.63
N ALA A 201 1.53 2.23 -9.36
CA ALA A 201 0.90 1.04 -8.83
C ALA A 201 -0.62 1.17 -8.69
N LEU A 202 -1.12 2.34 -8.29
CA LEU A 202 -2.54 2.54 -8.01
C LEU A 202 -3.39 2.70 -9.26
N PHE A 203 -2.97 3.55 -10.23
CA PHE A 203 -3.82 3.96 -11.34
C PHE A 203 -4.24 2.82 -12.28
N THR A 204 -3.44 1.77 -12.38
CA THR A 204 -3.73 0.61 -13.22
C THR A 204 -4.36 -0.56 -12.47
N ASN A 205 -4.27 -0.57 -11.14
CA ASN A 205 -4.63 -1.75 -10.36
C ASN A 205 -5.84 -1.57 -9.43
N VAL A 206 -6.33 -0.34 -9.23
CA VAL A 206 -7.44 -0.08 -8.30
C VAL A 206 -8.50 0.77 -8.98
N SER A 207 -9.76 0.32 -8.97
CA SER A 207 -10.90 1.14 -9.44
C SER A 207 -11.11 2.36 -8.54
N GLY A 208 -11.66 3.42 -9.05
CA GLY A 208 -11.98 4.63 -8.31
C GLY A 208 -10.78 5.55 -8.02
N VAL A 209 -9.55 5.20 -8.46
CA VAL A 209 -8.35 6.00 -8.20
C VAL A 209 -7.88 6.69 -9.48
N THR A 210 -7.71 8.01 -9.43
CA THR A 210 -7.22 8.82 -10.55
C THR A 210 -6.11 9.80 -10.11
N PRO A 211 -5.25 10.26 -11.06
CA PRO A 211 -4.22 11.23 -10.77
C PRO A 211 -4.74 12.55 -10.25
N SER A 212 -3.90 13.26 -9.48
CA SER A 212 -4.09 14.64 -9.06
C SER A 212 -2.99 15.52 -9.67
N THR A 213 -3.24 16.84 -9.72
CA THR A 213 -2.24 17.84 -10.14
C THR A 213 -1.28 18.24 -9.02
N ALA A 214 -1.42 17.65 -7.84
CA ALA A 214 -0.52 17.96 -6.74
C ALA A 214 0.85 17.29 -6.95
N GLN A 215 1.92 18.01 -6.59
CA GLN A 215 3.30 17.52 -6.62
C GLN A 215 3.63 16.51 -5.50
N LEU A 216 2.67 16.23 -4.66
CA LEU A 216 2.72 15.25 -3.59
C LEU A 216 2.12 13.94 -4.08
N ASP A 217 2.37 12.85 -3.40
CA ASP A 217 1.61 11.60 -3.58
C ASP A 217 0.16 11.83 -3.12
N VAL A 218 -0.56 12.62 -3.89
CA VAL A 218 -1.97 12.96 -3.71
C VAL A 218 -2.74 12.41 -4.89
N PHE A 219 -3.78 11.68 -4.59
CA PHE A 219 -4.62 11.01 -5.58
C PHE A 219 -6.07 11.49 -5.40
N LYS A 220 -6.90 11.26 -6.40
CA LYS A 220 -8.36 11.31 -6.22
C LYS A 220 -8.84 9.89 -6.02
N VAL A 221 -9.61 9.67 -4.97
CA VAL A 221 -10.32 8.40 -4.73
C VAL A 221 -11.81 8.72 -4.79
N ARG A 222 -12.54 8.01 -5.67
CA ARG A 222 -13.97 8.29 -5.93
C ARG A 222 -14.24 9.79 -6.15
N GLY A 223 -13.36 10.41 -6.97
CA GLY A 223 -13.46 11.82 -7.36
C GLY A 223 -13.06 12.85 -6.30
N PHE A 224 -12.86 12.48 -5.05
CA PHE A 224 -12.42 13.39 -4.00
C PHE A 224 -10.90 13.33 -3.82
N PHE A 225 -10.29 14.52 -3.64
CA PHE A 225 -8.86 14.59 -3.39
C PHE A 225 -8.49 13.87 -2.09
N ASN A 226 -7.49 13.02 -2.16
CA ASN A 226 -6.82 12.45 -1.00
C ASN A 226 -5.75 13.45 -0.53
N VAL A 227 -6.17 14.50 0.20
CA VAL A 227 -5.27 15.58 0.60
C VAL A 227 -4.42 15.14 1.78
N LEU A 228 -3.16 15.53 1.75
CA LEU A 228 -2.10 15.65 2.79
C LEU A 228 -2.20 14.82 4.10
N GLY A 229 -3.25 14.07 4.34
CA GLY A 229 -3.49 13.32 5.58
C GLY A 229 -4.20 11.98 5.38
N ASN A 230 -4.34 11.50 4.14
CA ASN A 230 -4.99 10.21 3.86
C ASN A 230 -3.99 9.14 3.38
N MET A 231 -2.69 9.40 3.55
CA MET A 231 -1.64 8.40 3.34
C MET A 231 -1.19 7.84 4.67
N TYR A 232 -1.12 6.53 4.75
CA TYR A 232 -0.70 5.78 5.93
C TYR A 232 0.43 4.83 5.56
N LYS A 233 1.19 4.42 6.56
CA LYS A 233 2.19 3.35 6.43
C LYS A 233 2.09 2.43 7.63
N ASN A 234 1.75 1.16 7.37
CA ASN A 234 1.42 0.17 8.41
C ASN A 234 0.36 0.68 9.42
N GLY A 235 -0.68 1.36 8.91
CA GLY A 235 -1.79 1.87 9.71
C GLY A 235 -1.51 3.15 10.50
N LEU A 236 -0.35 3.79 10.34
CA LEU A 236 -0.01 5.08 10.95
C LEU A 236 0.11 6.18 9.91
N MET A 237 -0.43 7.36 10.21
CA MET A 237 -0.48 8.48 9.28
C MET A 237 0.91 8.98 8.88
N GLU A 238 1.10 9.12 7.56
CA GLU A 238 2.24 9.76 6.92
C GLU A 238 1.79 11.11 6.34
N TYR A 239 2.21 12.20 6.95
CA TYR A 239 1.77 13.53 6.55
C TYR A 239 2.66 14.12 5.45
N ARG A 240 2.06 14.70 4.40
CA ARG A 240 2.73 15.38 3.28
C ARG A 240 3.78 14.53 2.57
N VAL A 241 3.48 13.29 2.32
CA VAL A 241 4.41 12.38 1.63
C VAL A 241 4.64 12.82 0.19
N ARG A 242 5.88 12.66 -0.28
CA ARG A 242 6.29 12.96 -1.66
C ARG A 242 7.05 11.79 -2.25
N ASN A 243 6.60 11.33 -3.41
CA ASN A 243 7.32 10.41 -4.29
C ASN A 243 7.93 9.21 -3.54
N LEU A 244 7.06 8.44 -2.91
CA LEU A 244 7.47 7.21 -2.23
C LEU A 244 7.86 6.14 -3.23
N ASP A 245 9.02 5.55 -2.99
CA ASP A 245 9.51 4.38 -3.72
C ASP A 245 8.77 3.11 -3.27
N THR A 246 8.46 2.22 -4.21
CA THR A 246 7.75 0.96 -3.93
C THR A 246 8.67 -0.18 -3.47
N SER A 247 9.99 0.01 -3.42
CA SER A 247 10.96 -1.08 -3.19
C SER A 247 10.78 -1.81 -1.87
N ASN A 248 10.43 -1.09 -0.78
CA ASN A 248 10.18 -1.69 0.53
C ASN A 248 8.71 -2.04 0.79
N LEU A 249 7.83 -1.90 -0.21
CA LEU A 249 6.40 -2.20 -0.04
C LEU A 249 6.07 -3.64 -0.41
N GLN A 250 5.30 -4.30 0.43
CA GLN A 250 4.69 -5.61 0.19
C GLN A 250 3.38 -5.47 -0.58
N SER A 251 2.55 -4.51 -0.16
CA SER A 251 1.29 -4.19 -0.81
C SER A 251 0.94 -2.71 -0.62
N ILE A 252 -0.02 -2.25 -1.41
CA ILE A 252 -0.69 -0.98 -1.22
C ILE A 252 -2.17 -1.28 -1.04
N GLU A 253 -2.76 -0.85 0.07
CA GLU A 253 -4.15 -1.08 0.42
C GLU A 253 -4.93 0.23 0.31
N VAL A 254 -6.09 0.20 -0.35
CA VAL A 254 -6.96 1.37 -0.54
C VAL A 254 -8.31 1.06 0.09
N LEU A 255 -8.59 1.68 1.24
CA LEU A 255 -9.91 1.67 1.83
C LEU A 255 -10.74 2.76 1.20
N LYS A 256 -11.77 2.38 0.44
CA LYS A 256 -12.60 3.30 -0.35
C LYS A 256 -13.75 3.86 0.47
N GLY A 257 -13.99 5.17 0.35
CA GLY A 257 -15.03 5.87 1.11
C GLY A 257 -14.54 6.44 2.44
N PRO A 258 -15.45 7.00 3.26
CA PRO A 258 -15.13 7.58 4.56
C PRO A 258 -14.52 6.54 5.52
N ALA A 259 -13.30 6.76 5.97
CA ALA A 259 -12.50 5.82 6.78
C ALA A 259 -12.23 6.34 8.21
N ALA A 260 -13.12 7.21 8.74
CA ALA A 260 -12.86 7.83 10.03
C ALA A 260 -12.83 6.82 11.17
N MET A 261 -13.59 5.74 11.06
CA MET A 261 -13.62 4.71 12.12
C MET A 261 -12.23 4.12 12.40
N GLU A 262 -11.48 3.79 11.35
CA GLU A 262 -10.14 3.21 11.48
C GLU A 262 -9.06 4.24 11.73
N PHE A 263 -9.18 5.40 11.08
CA PHE A 263 -8.08 6.35 10.94
C PHE A 263 -8.37 7.75 11.49
N GLY A 264 -9.59 7.99 11.99
CA GLY A 264 -10.06 9.27 12.46
C GLY A 264 -10.28 10.24 11.31
N ARG A 265 -9.42 11.24 11.22
CA ARG A 265 -9.48 12.22 10.16
C ARG A 265 -9.31 11.62 8.79
N GLY A 266 -10.18 11.99 7.85
CA GLY A 266 -9.99 11.62 6.46
C GLY A 266 -10.92 12.35 5.51
N GLU A 267 -10.46 12.56 4.29
CA GLU A 267 -11.29 12.92 3.17
C GLU A 267 -12.25 11.77 2.84
N PRO A 268 -13.47 12.04 2.39
CA PRO A 268 -14.48 11.01 2.21
C PRO A 268 -14.25 10.07 1.02
N GLY A 269 -13.26 10.35 0.17
CA GLY A 269 -12.93 9.48 -0.95
C GLY A 269 -12.30 8.16 -0.52
N GLY A 270 -11.39 8.20 0.46
CA GLY A 270 -10.72 6.99 0.95
C GLY A 270 -9.34 7.26 1.55
N VAL A 271 -8.71 6.17 2.01
CA VAL A 271 -7.39 6.14 2.62
C VAL A 271 -6.50 5.15 1.87
N ILE A 272 -5.23 5.49 1.72
CA ILE A 272 -4.20 4.64 1.13
C ILE A 272 -3.21 4.25 2.21
N ASP A 273 -3.03 2.95 2.45
CA ASP A 273 -2.07 2.42 3.41
C ASP A 273 -0.96 1.63 2.68
N LEU A 274 0.28 1.96 3.01
CA LEU A 274 1.49 1.39 2.45
C LEU A 274 2.00 0.32 3.41
N VAL A 275 1.86 -0.95 3.03
CA VAL A 275 2.30 -2.08 3.85
C VAL A 275 3.73 -2.43 3.50
N VAL A 276 4.65 -2.35 4.47
CA VAL A 276 6.06 -2.65 4.23
C VAL A 276 6.34 -4.14 4.26
N LYS A 277 7.37 -4.54 3.53
CA LYS A 277 7.92 -5.91 3.57
C LYS A 277 8.45 -6.24 4.96
N ARG A 278 8.14 -7.43 5.47
CA ARG A 278 8.62 -7.93 6.76
C ARG A 278 9.82 -8.87 6.59
N PRO A 279 10.71 -8.97 7.61
CA PRO A 279 11.78 -9.95 7.63
C PRO A 279 11.28 -11.39 7.48
N LEU A 280 12.09 -12.23 6.82
CA LEU A 280 11.78 -13.62 6.54
C LEU A 280 12.58 -14.56 7.42
N ALA A 281 11.98 -15.69 7.80
CA ALA A 281 12.67 -16.75 8.54
C ALA A 281 13.62 -17.58 7.66
N THR A 282 13.56 -17.43 6.34
CA THR A 282 14.47 -18.03 5.37
C THR A 282 15.31 -16.95 4.72
N PRO A 283 16.63 -17.16 4.53
CA PRO A 283 17.46 -16.20 3.82
C PRO A 283 16.93 -15.96 2.40
N TYR A 284 16.94 -14.70 1.99
CA TYR A 284 16.60 -14.29 0.63
C TYR A 284 17.36 -13.01 0.31
N TYR A 285 17.97 -13.00 -0.85
CA TYR A 285 18.72 -11.85 -1.34
C TYR A 285 18.33 -11.57 -2.79
N SER A 286 18.22 -10.30 -3.13
CA SER A 286 17.90 -9.86 -4.48
C SER A 286 18.60 -8.57 -4.80
N ILE A 287 19.18 -8.49 -5.99
CA ILE A 287 19.64 -7.26 -6.60
C ILE A 287 18.98 -7.12 -7.96
N GLN A 288 18.50 -5.93 -8.25
CA GLN A 288 17.90 -5.62 -9.55
C GLN A 288 18.45 -4.31 -10.07
N GLU A 289 18.90 -4.34 -11.33
CA GLU A 289 19.25 -3.15 -12.09
C GLU A 289 18.15 -2.89 -13.14
N GLN A 290 17.71 -1.65 -13.23
CA GLN A 290 16.71 -1.20 -14.21
C GLN A 290 17.28 -0.03 -15.02
N VAL A 291 17.07 -0.07 -16.33
CA VAL A 291 17.37 1.03 -17.25
C VAL A 291 16.07 1.48 -17.89
N THR A 292 15.87 2.80 -17.95
CA THR A 292 14.65 3.36 -18.52
C THR A 292 14.97 4.36 -19.62
N SER A 293 13.99 4.69 -20.45
CA SER A 293 14.05 5.86 -21.32
C SER A 293 14.50 7.08 -20.54
N TYR A 294 15.09 8.04 -21.21
CA TYR A 294 15.58 9.30 -20.59
C TYR A 294 16.76 9.10 -19.63
N SER A 295 17.71 8.24 -20.00
CA SER A 295 18.94 7.97 -19.22
C SER A 295 18.67 7.52 -17.79
N GLY A 296 17.50 6.93 -17.54
CA GLY A 296 17.13 6.46 -16.20
C GLY A 296 17.85 5.18 -15.82
N THR A 297 18.36 5.14 -14.59
CA THR A 297 18.93 3.94 -13.95
C THR A 297 18.38 3.81 -12.55
N ARG A 298 18.06 2.57 -12.14
CA ARG A 298 17.57 2.27 -10.79
C ARG A 298 18.11 0.93 -10.32
N THR A 299 18.92 0.97 -9.28
CA THR A 299 19.40 -0.22 -8.57
C THR A 299 18.57 -0.44 -7.33
N THR A 300 18.05 -1.65 -7.11
CA THR A 300 17.37 -2.04 -5.88
C THR A 300 18.03 -3.24 -5.25
N ILE A 301 18.05 -3.25 -3.92
CA ILE A 301 18.53 -4.38 -3.11
C ILE A 301 17.44 -4.80 -2.12
N ASP A 302 17.35 -6.10 -1.88
CA ASP A 302 16.47 -6.69 -0.85
C ASP A 302 17.23 -7.85 -0.20
N ALA A 303 17.53 -7.75 1.07
CA ALA A 303 18.30 -8.73 1.81
C ALA A 303 17.59 -9.04 3.13
N THR A 304 17.31 -10.31 3.41
CA THR A 304 16.58 -10.72 4.60
C THR A 304 16.99 -12.12 5.07
N GLY A 305 16.81 -12.39 6.34
CA GLY A 305 17.08 -13.71 6.94
C GLY A 305 17.07 -13.68 8.46
N PRO A 306 17.29 -14.82 9.10
CA PRO A 306 17.44 -14.92 10.54
C PRO A 306 18.82 -14.42 10.99
N LEU A 307 18.88 -13.77 12.14
CA LEU A 307 20.11 -13.41 12.85
C LEU A 307 20.46 -14.42 13.95
N THR A 308 19.50 -15.25 14.38
CA THR A 308 19.65 -16.28 15.41
C THR A 308 19.21 -17.64 14.86
N GLU A 309 19.79 -18.72 15.37
CA GLU A 309 19.50 -20.09 14.93
C GLU A 309 18.04 -20.47 15.21
N ASP A 310 17.47 -20.03 16.34
CA ASP A 310 16.07 -20.22 16.71
C ASP A 310 15.10 -19.35 15.91
N LYS A 311 15.62 -18.50 15.00
CA LYS A 311 14.87 -17.58 14.16
C LYS A 311 14.01 -16.57 14.94
N SER A 312 14.30 -16.37 16.22
CA SER A 312 13.58 -15.39 17.05
C SER A 312 13.91 -13.95 16.68
N LEU A 313 15.07 -13.71 16.07
CA LEU A 313 15.53 -12.42 15.60
C LEU A 313 15.78 -12.44 14.11
N LEU A 314 15.05 -11.65 13.34
CA LEU A 314 15.12 -11.57 11.89
C LEU A 314 15.46 -10.14 11.45
N TYR A 315 16.08 -10.03 10.27
CA TYR A 315 16.35 -8.73 9.65
C TYR A 315 15.84 -8.69 8.21
N ARG A 316 15.57 -7.48 7.72
CA ARG A 316 15.41 -7.18 6.29
C ARG A 316 15.96 -5.79 6.00
N VAL A 317 16.67 -5.66 4.88
CA VAL A 317 17.15 -4.39 4.38
C VAL A 317 16.71 -4.22 2.95
N ASN A 318 15.94 -3.16 2.69
CA ASN A 318 15.62 -2.72 1.33
C ASN A 318 16.39 -1.44 1.02
N GLY A 319 16.90 -1.33 -0.20
CA GLY A 319 17.59 -0.13 -0.66
C GLY A 319 17.29 0.19 -2.10
N THR A 320 17.33 1.48 -2.44
CA THR A 320 17.16 1.98 -3.82
C THR A 320 18.11 3.14 -4.07
N PHE A 321 18.79 3.06 -5.20
CA PHE A 321 19.45 4.20 -5.82
C PHE A 321 18.81 4.43 -7.19
N PHE A 322 18.30 5.64 -7.42
CA PHE A 322 17.60 6.00 -8.64
C PHE A 322 18.11 7.32 -9.20
N ARG A 323 18.30 7.36 -10.50
CA ARG A 323 18.61 8.58 -11.25
C ARG A 323 17.91 8.52 -12.60
N THR A 324 17.27 9.62 -13.00
CA THR A 324 16.64 9.74 -14.33
C THR A 324 16.58 11.18 -14.76
N ASP A 325 16.57 11.38 -16.07
CA ASP A 325 16.02 12.57 -16.70
C ASP A 325 14.53 12.34 -16.97
N SER A 326 13.84 13.32 -17.54
CA SER A 326 12.43 13.22 -17.92
C SER A 326 12.25 13.39 -19.43
N TYR A 327 11.08 13.00 -19.93
CA TYR A 327 10.66 13.41 -21.28
C TYR A 327 10.51 14.92 -21.41
N ARG A 328 10.40 15.63 -20.29
CA ARG A 328 10.32 17.08 -20.23
C ARG A 328 11.72 17.67 -20.05
N ASN A 329 12.06 18.65 -20.87
CA ASN A 329 13.36 19.31 -20.85
C ASN A 329 13.71 19.83 -19.44
N PHE A 330 14.95 19.71 -19.02
CA PHE A 330 15.53 20.18 -17.75
C PHE A 330 15.05 19.43 -16.49
N VAL A 331 14.05 18.58 -16.58
CA VAL A 331 13.55 17.84 -15.42
C VAL A 331 14.43 16.62 -15.15
N THR A 332 14.96 16.54 -13.94
CA THR A 332 15.85 15.47 -13.47
C THR A 332 15.41 14.99 -12.09
N ASP A 333 15.74 13.77 -11.74
CA ASP A 333 15.43 13.18 -10.44
C ASP A 333 16.54 12.25 -9.96
N ARG A 334 16.92 12.36 -8.69
CA ARG A 334 17.89 11.50 -8.02
C ARG A 334 17.36 11.16 -6.63
N ASN A 335 17.29 9.88 -6.31
CA ASN A 335 16.78 9.38 -5.05
C ASN A 335 17.69 8.31 -4.48
N PHE A 336 18.05 8.44 -3.23
CA PHE A 336 18.65 7.41 -2.40
C PHE A 336 17.69 7.06 -1.28
N PHE A 337 17.41 5.77 -1.12
CA PHE A 337 16.50 5.27 -0.10
C PHE A 337 17.06 4.00 0.53
N VAL A 338 16.98 3.89 1.85
CA VAL A 338 17.33 2.67 2.59
C VAL A 338 16.35 2.46 3.74
N ALA A 339 15.94 1.20 3.91
CA ALA A 339 14.92 0.81 4.89
C ALA A 339 15.27 -0.52 5.56
N PRO A 340 16.06 -0.53 6.63
CA PRO A 340 16.24 -1.70 7.48
C PRO A 340 15.06 -1.91 8.43
N THR A 341 14.70 -3.17 8.62
CA THR A 341 13.69 -3.65 9.58
C THR A 341 14.27 -4.79 10.40
N ILE A 342 14.03 -4.77 11.70
CA ILE A 342 14.33 -5.86 12.64
C ILE A 342 13.01 -6.38 13.18
N SER A 343 12.84 -7.71 13.16
CA SER A 343 11.72 -8.41 13.82
C SER A 343 12.25 -9.27 14.95
N TYR A 344 11.68 -9.13 16.14
CA TYR A 344 11.99 -9.94 17.31
C TYR A 344 10.74 -10.61 17.85
N HIS A 345 10.76 -11.93 17.94
CA HIS A 345 9.66 -12.77 18.42
C HIS A 345 10.20 -13.92 19.28
N PRO A 346 10.59 -13.64 20.53
CA PRO A 346 11.19 -14.60 21.43
C PRO A 346 10.22 -15.73 21.82
N VAL A 347 8.94 -15.48 21.75
CA VAL A 347 7.84 -16.45 21.99
C VAL A 347 6.72 -16.22 20.97
N GLU A 348 5.90 -17.23 20.73
CA GLU A 348 4.82 -17.16 19.73
C GLU A 348 3.81 -16.02 20.01
N GLN A 349 3.59 -15.72 21.29
CA GLN A 349 2.60 -14.71 21.72
C GLN A 349 3.11 -13.27 21.55
N PHE A 350 4.43 -13.05 21.44
CA PHE A 350 5.00 -11.71 21.41
C PHE A 350 5.81 -11.48 20.14
N ARG A 351 5.55 -10.34 19.48
CA ARG A 351 6.30 -9.87 18.35
C ARG A 351 6.46 -8.35 18.38
N ILE A 352 7.64 -7.89 18.05
CA ILE A 352 7.93 -6.48 17.78
C ILE A 352 8.73 -6.35 16.48
N ASN A 353 8.30 -5.45 15.59
CA ASN A 353 9.04 -5.03 14.41
C ASN A 353 9.50 -3.60 14.62
N VAL A 354 10.76 -3.32 14.31
CA VAL A 354 11.32 -1.95 14.33
C VAL A 354 11.77 -1.59 12.94
N ASP A 355 11.20 -0.52 12.39
CA ASP A 355 11.46 -0.01 11.05
C ASP A 355 12.27 1.28 11.15
N PHE A 356 13.32 1.39 10.36
CA PHE A 356 14.02 2.64 10.08
C PHE A 356 13.96 2.92 8.59
N GLU A 357 13.75 4.17 8.19
CA GLU A 357 13.82 4.60 6.80
C GLU A 357 14.61 5.90 6.70
N TYR A 358 15.50 5.96 5.72
CA TYR A 358 16.17 7.19 5.32
C TYR A 358 16.03 7.40 3.83
N GLN A 359 15.64 8.60 3.42
CA GLN A 359 15.52 9.02 2.02
C GLN A 359 16.21 10.37 1.83
N ASN A 360 17.01 10.46 0.77
CA ASN A 360 17.59 11.70 0.29
C ASN A 360 17.30 11.83 -1.19
N ARG A 361 16.55 12.88 -1.57
CA ARG A 361 16.12 13.09 -2.95
C ARG A 361 16.37 14.52 -3.38
N THR A 362 16.83 14.66 -4.61
CA THR A 362 17.02 15.96 -5.28
C THR A 362 16.43 15.87 -6.67
N TRP A 363 15.56 16.81 -7.02
CA TRP A 363 14.90 16.80 -8.33
C TRP A 363 14.66 18.23 -8.83
N VAL A 364 14.48 18.35 -10.14
CA VAL A 364 13.90 19.54 -10.77
C VAL A 364 12.42 19.26 -10.99
N ASP A 365 11.57 20.10 -10.40
CA ASP A 365 10.13 19.84 -10.41
C ASP A 365 9.53 20.10 -11.80
N ASP A 366 8.65 19.20 -12.22
CA ASP A 366 7.80 19.35 -13.38
C ASP A 366 6.50 20.04 -12.99
N TYR A 367 6.56 21.36 -12.79
CA TYR A 367 5.34 22.10 -12.47
C TYR A 367 4.44 22.16 -13.70
N PHE A 368 3.20 21.68 -13.55
CA PHE A 368 2.23 21.52 -14.63
C PHE A 368 1.57 22.84 -14.97
N ILE A 369 2.28 23.75 -15.64
CA ILE A 369 1.78 25.07 -16.05
C ILE A 369 1.37 25.11 -17.51
N LEU A 370 0.85 24.02 -18.06
CA LEU A 370 0.27 23.99 -19.39
C LEU A 370 -1.09 24.68 -19.39
N PRO A 371 -1.31 25.78 -20.15
CA PRO A 371 -2.59 26.44 -20.22
C PRO A 371 -3.56 25.78 -21.20
N ALA A 372 -4.85 26.06 -21.03
CA ALA A 372 -5.86 25.79 -22.04
C ALA A 372 -5.96 26.95 -23.04
N VAL A 373 -6.12 26.59 -24.31
CA VAL A 373 -6.39 27.53 -25.42
C VAL A 373 -7.78 27.23 -25.98
N GLY A 374 -8.66 28.20 -25.94
CA GLY A 374 -10.07 27.94 -26.25
C GLY A 374 -10.64 26.85 -25.34
N GLY A 375 -11.20 25.81 -25.93
CA GLY A 375 -11.87 24.69 -25.23
C GLY A 375 -11.00 23.45 -24.98
N ALA A 376 -9.66 23.51 -25.17
CA ALA A 376 -8.74 22.35 -25.08
C ALA A 376 -7.37 22.74 -24.50
N PRO A 377 -6.55 21.77 -24.04
CA PRO A 377 -5.15 22.02 -23.72
C PRO A 377 -4.37 22.64 -24.87
N ALA A 378 -3.40 23.54 -24.58
CA ALA A 378 -2.56 24.14 -25.61
C ALA A 378 -1.80 23.07 -26.39
N ASN A 379 -1.82 23.18 -27.72
CA ASN A 379 -1.10 22.27 -28.61
C ASN A 379 0.37 22.68 -28.72
N ILE A 380 1.18 22.18 -27.80
CA ILE A 380 2.64 22.36 -27.78
C ILE A 380 3.32 21.01 -27.55
N PRO A 381 4.60 20.87 -27.93
CA PRO A 381 5.33 19.61 -27.67
C PRO A 381 5.29 19.23 -26.19
N VAL A 382 4.97 17.96 -25.87
CA VAL A 382 4.85 17.46 -24.49
C VAL A 382 6.14 17.60 -23.68
N GLY A 383 7.31 17.60 -24.31
CA GLY A 383 8.61 17.83 -23.70
C GLY A 383 8.91 19.29 -23.35
N ARG A 384 8.05 20.23 -23.73
CA ARG A 384 8.29 21.66 -23.50
C ARG A 384 8.13 22.03 -22.04
N TYR A 385 9.19 22.59 -21.45
CA TYR A 385 9.22 23.05 -20.08
C TYR A 385 8.84 24.53 -19.99
N LEU A 386 7.74 24.86 -19.32
CA LEU A 386 7.22 26.21 -19.22
C LEU A 386 7.52 26.88 -17.87
N SER A 387 8.18 26.18 -16.94
CA SER A 387 8.69 26.74 -15.70
C SER A 387 10.00 27.53 -15.95
N SER A 388 10.80 27.82 -14.95
CA SER A 388 12.10 28.50 -15.10
C SER A 388 13.24 27.50 -14.96
N ALA A 389 13.88 27.15 -16.09
CA ALA A 389 14.99 26.21 -16.09
C ALA A 389 16.16 26.73 -15.25
N SER A 390 16.52 28.01 -15.35
CA SER A 390 17.64 28.59 -14.60
C SER A 390 17.41 28.54 -13.07
N LEU A 391 16.22 28.92 -12.60
CA LEU A 391 15.91 28.87 -11.19
C LEU A 391 15.85 27.43 -10.68
N MET A 392 15.16 26.56 -11.38
CA MET A 392 14.95 25.16 -10.95
C MET A 392 16.25 24.36 -10.96
N THR A 393 17.17 24.61 -11.92
CA THR A 393 18.47 23.93 -11.95
C THR A 393 19.48 24.48 -10.95
N SER A 394 19.46 25.80 -10.67
CA SER A 394 20.32 26.40 -9.66
C SER A 394 19.89 26.11 -8.22
N MET A 395 18.59 25.92 -8.02
CA MET A 395 17.96 25.62 -6.72
C MET A 395 17.01 24.42 -6.85
N PRO A 396 17.48 23.20 -7.15
CA PRO A 396 16.62 22.04 -7.29
C PRO A 396 15.90 21.76 -5.98
N ASP A 397 14.74 21.16 -6.09
CA ASP A 397 13.99 20.66 -4.94
C ASP A 397 14.82 19.61 -4.19
N HIS A 398 14.67 19.59 -2.88
CA HIS A 398 15.41 18.68 -2.02
C HIS A 398 14.51 18.15 -0.89
N LEU A 399 14.64 16.87 -0.63
CA LEU A 399 13.96 16.16 0.46
C LEU A 399 14.99 15.32 1.22
N GLU A 400 15.03 15.50 2.53
CA GLU A 400 15.66 14.57 3.44
C GLU A 400 14.63 14.07 4.46
N ARG A 401 14.37 12.76 4.46
CA ARG A 401 13.36 12.15 5.32
C ARG A 401 13.98 11.05 6.15
N THR A 402 13.74 11.10 7.45
CA THR A 402 14.04 10.03 8.40
C THR A 402 12.76 9.59 9.08
N ARG A 403 12.51 8.30 9.10
CA ARG A 403 11.38 7.69 9.82
C ARG A 403 11.88 6.58 10.71
N ILE A 404 11.42 6.58 11.95
CA ILE A 404 11.59 5.48 12.91
C ILE A 404 10.20 5.07 13.35
N ALA A 405 9.93 3.78 13.30
CA ALA A 405 8.64 3.24 13.71
C ALA A 405 8.80 1.87 14.35
N TYR A 406 7.80 1.47 15.11
CA TYR A 406 7.64 0.08 15.51
C TYR A 406 6.18 -0.33 15.48
N ASP A 407 5.95 -1.62 15.35
CA ASP A 407 4.69 -2.30 15.67
C ASP A 407 4.97 -3.48 16.60
N MET A 408 4.23 -3.53 17.70
CA MET A 408 4.32 -4.56 18.71
C MET A 408 2.95 -5.21 18.87
N SER A 409 2.93 -6.54 18.99
CA SER A 409 1.72 -7.31 19.27
C SER A 409 2.00 -8.36 20.33
N TYR A 410 1.11 -8.44 21.32
CA TYR A 410 1.16 -9.41 22.41
C TYR A 410 -0.20 -10.10 22.57
N GLU A 411 -0.26 -11.40 22.33
CA GLU A 411 -1.42 -12.24 22.60
C GLU A 411 -1.33 -12.73 24.05
N PHE A 412 -2.04 -12.07 24.96
CA PHE A 412 -1.96 -12.34 26.39
C PHE A 412 -2.94 -13.44 26.85
N LEU A 413 -3.97 -13.71 26.04
CA LEU A 413 -4.91 -14.84 26.16
C LEU A 413 -5.26 -15.33 24.74
N PRO A 414 -5.63 -16.61 24.55
CA PRO A 414 -6.10 -17.11 23.25
C PRO A 414 -7.23 -16.25 22.69
N GLY A 415 -7.02 -15.71 21.49
CA GLY A 415 -7.96 -14.81 20.84
C GLY A 415 -7.97 -13.36 21.35
N TRP A 416 -7.14 -13.01 22.35
CA TRP A 416 -7.03 -11.65 22.87
C TRP A 416 -5.61 -11.11 22.69
N SER A 417 -5.48 -10.00 22.02
CA SER A 417 -4.19 -9.39 21.77
C SER A 417 -4.19 -7.88 21.99
N LEU A 418 -3.05 -7.37 22.42
CA LEU A 418 -2.76 -5.95 22.51
C LEU A 418 -1.75 -5.59 21.43
N THR A 419 -2.08 -4.64 20.59
CA THR A 419 -1.19 -4.14 19.52
C THR A 419 -0.91 -2.67 19.76
N ASN A 420 0.36 -2.30 19.76
CA ASN A 420 0.78 -0.89 19.79
C ASN A 420 1.66 -0.59 18.59
N ARG A 421 1.41 0.55 17.95
CA ARG A 421 2.22 1.07 16.85
C ARG A 421 2.64 2.50 17.18
N LEU A 422 3.84 2.85 16.78
CA LEU A 422 4.37 4.21 16.92
C LEU A 422 5.23 4.55 15.71
N SER A 423 5.13 5.78 15.24
CA SER A 423 6.05 6.33 14.25
C SER A 423 6.45 7.77 14.60
N TYR A 424 7.69 8.08 14.28
CA TYR A 424 8.22 9.44 14.25
C TYR A 424 8.88 9.68 12.91
N THR A 425 8.41 10.70 12.20
CA THR A 425 8.93 11.11 10.89
C THR A 425 9.44 12.55 10.99
N SER A 426 10.68 12.78 10.57
CA SER A 426 11.27 14.10 10.34
C SER A 426 11.56 14.27 8.87
N MET A 427 11.02 15.31 8.25
CA MET A 427 11.13 15.57 6.82
C MET A 427 11.58 17.01 6.59
N ALA A 428 12.84 17.17 6.20
CA ALA A 428 13.39 18.44 5.75
C ALA A 428 13.17 18.60 4.26
N THR A 429 12.58 19.72 3.85
CA THR A 429 12.30 20.01 2.43
C THR A 429 12.72 21.40 2.05
N ARG A 430 13.28 21.51 0.84
CA ARG A 430 13.43 22.77 0.10
C ARG A 430 12.64 22.63 -1.19
N ASN A 431 11.79 23.60 -1.49
CA ASN A 431 10.97 23.58 -2.69
C ASN A 431 11.02 24.91 -3.43
N VAL A 432 11.10 24.84 -4.74
CA VAL A 432 10.93 25.97 -5.65
C VAL A 432 9.73 25.68 -6.53
N ASN A 433 8.72 26.54 -6.48
CA ASN A 433 7.53 26.37 -7.29
C ASN A 433 7.32 27.58 -8.17
N ILE A 434 7.02 27.34 -9.44
CA ILE A 434 6.64 28.36 -10.40
C ILE A 434 5.17 28.16 -10.70
N ALA A 435 4.33 29.13 -10.37
CA ALA A 435 2.90 29.06 -10.60
C ALA A 435 2.44 30.05 -11.68
N PRO A 436 1.41 29.71 -12.47
CA PRO A 436 0.81 30.63 -13.44
C PRO A 436 -0.01 31.70 -12.74
N LEU A 437 0.04 32.92 -13.27
CA LEU A 437 -0.83 34.05 -12.88
C LEU A 437 -1.94 34.31 -13.88
N GLY A 438 -1.67 34.06 -15.16
CA GLY A 438 -2.60 34.32 -16.24
C GLY A 438 -1.99 33.99 -17.58
N PHE A 439 -2.85 33.83 -18.58
CA PHE A 439 -2.44 33.49 -19.94
C PHE A 439 -3.21 34.34 -20.95
N ASP A 440 -2.49 35.06 -21.78
CA ASP A 440 -3.04 35.78 -22.91
C ASP A 440 -3.02 34.90 -24.16
N GLN A 441 -4.21 34.46 -24.57
CA GLN A 441 -4.37 33.57 -25.73
C GLN A 441 -3.99 34.25 -27.07
N ALA A 442 -4.14 35.58 -27.19
CA ALA A 442 -3.86 36.31 -28.42
C ALA A 442 -2.37 36.39 -28.69
N THR A 443 -1.56 36.58 -27.67
CA THR A 443 -0.10 36.72 -27.78
C THR A 443 0.65 35.43 -27.46
N GLY A 444 -0.03 34.46 -26.81
CA GLY A 444 0.65 33.25 -26.31
C GLY A 444 1.50 33.46 -25.06
N LEU A 445 1.33 34.61 -24.37
CA LEU A 445 2.13 34.97 -23.20
C LEU A 445 1.50 34.40 -21.92
N LEU A 446 2.29 33.59 -21.21
CA LEU A 446 2.00 33.04 -19.89
C LEU A 446 2.74 33.83 -18.81
N SER A 447 2.00 34.51 -17.94
CA SER A 447 2.55 35.21 -16.77
C SER A 447 2.73 34.22 -15.62
N ARG A 448 3.87 34.30 -14.92
CA ARG A 448 4.28 33.35 -13.87
C ARG A 448 4.84 34.06 -12.65
N TYR A 449 4.74 33.44 -11.50
CA TYR A 449 5.45 33.86 -10.28
C TYR A 449 6.13 32.65 -9.62
N ALA A 450 7.27 32.89 -8.95
CA ALA A 450 7.92 31.87 -8.14
C ALA A 450 7.60 32.05 -6.66
N PHE A 451 7.50 30.96 -5.96
CA PHE A 451 7.68 30.94 -4.54
C PHE A 451 8.72 29.89 -4.13
N VAL A 452 9.59 30.29 -3.21
CA VAL A 452 10.69 29.45 -2.73
C VAL A 452 10.42 29.13 -1.28
N VAL A 453 10.46 27.85 -0.93
CA VAL A 453 10.49 27.36 0.45
C VAL A 453 11.92 26.97 0.74
N PRO A 454 12.75 27.85 1.34
CA PRO A 454 14.21 27.68 1.41
C PRO A 454 14.66 26.54 2.32
N GLY A 455 13.78 26.10 3.21
CA GLY A 455 14.01 24.97 4.09
C GLY A 455 12.95 24.90 5.20
N THR A 456 12.27 23.79 5.29
CA THR A 456 11.37 23.49 6.42
C THR A 456 11.62 22.09 6.93
N THR A 457 11.37 21.86 8.22
CA THR A 457 11.45 20.51 8.79
C THR A 457 10.12 20.18 9.42
N ASP A 458 9.30 19.43 8.69
CA ASP A 458 8.05 18.89 9.18
C ASP A 458 8.32 17.69 10.11
N ARG A 459 7.64 17.63 11.25
CA ARG A 459 7.78 16.54 12.21
C ARG A 459 6.42 15.97 12.52
N THR A 460 6.28 14.66 12.36
CA THR A 460 5.04 13.93 12.64
C THR A 460 5.31 12.83 13.65
N PHE A 461 4.52 12.80 14.68
CA PHE A 461 4.44 11.70 15.65
C PHE A 461 3.04 11.11 15.56
N ALA A 462 2.96 9.79 15.40
CA ALA A 462 1.69 9.06 15.37
C ALA A 462 1.82 7.77 16.20
N THR A 463 0.78 7.43 16.94
CA THR A 463 0.71 6.19 17.72
C THR A 463 -0.72 5.71 17.83
N ASN A 464 -0.89 4.40 18.00
CA ASN A 464 -2.17 3.78 18.38
C ASN A 464 -1.95 2.61 19.35
N LEU A 465 -2.99 2.31 20.11
CA LEU A 465 -3.07 1.15 20.99
C LEU A 465 -4.40 0.47 20.73
N ASP A 466 -4.36 -0.78 20.28
CA ASP A 466 -5.50 -1.59 19.88
C ASP A 466 -5.61 -2.83 20.78
N LEU A 467 -6.73 -3.00 21.45
CA LEU A 467 -7.16 -4.25 22.09
C LEU A 467 -8.08 -5.00 21.14
N LYS A 468 -7.69 -6.21 20.78
CA LYS A 468 -8.48 -7.10 19.91
C LYS A 468 -8.93 -8.32 20.71
N GLY A 469 -10.17 -8.72 20.52
CA GLY A 469 -10.74 -9.87 21.23
C GLY A 469 -11.65 -10.69 20.34
N LYS A 470 -11.63 -12.02 20.53
CA LYS A 470 -12.59 -12.95 19.92
C LYS A 470 -13.21 -13.78 21.02
N PHE A 471 -14.53 -13.83 21.05
CA PHE A 471 -15.30 -14.62 22.01
C PHE A 471 -16.68 -14.95 21.45
N GLU A 472 -17.42 -15.83 22.13
CA GLU A 472 -18.75 -16.27 21.73
C GLU A 472 -19.77 -15.96 22.82
N THR A 473 -20.95 -15.53 22.42
CA THR A 473 -22.12 -15.38 23.30
C THR A 473 -23.31 -16.19 22.74
N GLY A 474 -23.46 -17.42 23.22
CA GLY A 474 -24.44 -18.35 22.65
C GLY A 474 -24.10 -18.66 21.18
N PRO A 475 -25.01 -18.42 20.23
CA PRO A 475 -24.77 -18.68 18.79
C PRO A 475 -24.05 -17.56 18.05
N VAL A 476 -23.60 -16.50 18.76
CA VAL A 476 -23.00 -15.31 18.16
C VAL A 476 -21.51 -15.28 18.42
N SER A 477 -20.71 -15.22 17.35
CA SER A 477 -19.28 -15.00 17.45
C SER A 477 -18.99 -13.50 17.35
N HIS A 478 -18.16 -12.99 18.25
CA HIS A 478 -17.75 -11.60 18.34
C HIS A 478 -16.29 -11.45 17.96
N SER A 479 -15.99 -10.44 17.13
CA SER A 479 -14.64 -9.98 16.88
C SER A 479 -14.57 -8.49 17.20
N ILE A 480 -14.06 -8.16 18.39
CA ILE A 480 -14.03 -6.79 18.88
C ILE A 480 -12.66 -6.14 18.65
N LEU A 481 -12.71 -4.83 18.42
CA LEU A 481 -11.58 -3.92 18.43
C LEU A 481 -11.93 -2.71 19.30
N LEU A 482 -11.14 -2.47 20.33
CA LEU A 482 -11.19 -1.24 21.12
C LEU A 482 -9.83 -0.55 20.98
N GLY A 483 -9.82 0.74 20.71
CA GLY A 483 -8.56 1.40 20.46
C GLY A 483 -8.55 2.88 20.83
N LEU A 484 -7.34 3.38 20.92
CA LEU A 484 -7.03 4.79 21.04
C LEU A 484 -5.87 5.15 20.13
N ASP A 485 -5.87 6.34 19.58
CA ASP A 485 -4.76 6.87 18.81
C ASP A 485 -4.46 8.33 19.10
N ALA A 486 -3.26 8.74 18.77
CA ALA A 486 -2.83 10.12 18.86
C ALA A 486 -1.89 10.50 17.72
N LEU A 487 -2.06 11.70 17.22
CA LEU A 487 -1.23 12.32 16.20
C LEU A 487 -0.78 13.70 16.67
N LYS A 488 0.49 14.03 16.45
CA LYS A 488 1.01 15.38 16.56
C LYS A 488 1.87 15.71 15.36
N ASN A 489 1.47 16.71 14.62
CA ASN A 489 2.22 17.22 13.48
C ASN A 489 2.61 18.68 13.70
N TYR A 490 3.85 19.03 13.36
CA TYR A 490 4.37 20.38 13.40
C TYR A 490 4.99 20.73 12.05
N MET A 491 4.54 21.83 11.48
CA MET A 491 4.93 22.30 10.14
C MET A 491 5.37 23.76 10.22
N PRO A 492 6.66 24.07 10.36
CA PRO A 492 7.15 25.39 10.09
C PRO A 492 7.25 25.63 8.59
N ILE A 493 6.52 26.58 8.04
CA ILE A 493 6.61 26.96 6.62
C ILE A 493 7.24 28.35 6.53
N ASN A 494 8.36 28.42 5.82
CA ASN A 494 8.98 29.68 5.43
C ASN A 494 8.78 29.85 3.93
N LEU A 495 7.89 30.76 3.53
CA LEU A 495 7.56 31.04 2.14
C LEU A 495 8.12 32.39 1.75
N GLN A 496 8.86 32.44 0.63
CA GLN A 496 9.28 33.69 0.00
C GLN A 496 8.47 33.89 -1.28
N TYR A 497 7.81 35.06 -1.40
CA TYR A 497 7.03 35.42 -2.58
C TYR A 497 7.76 36.42 -3.42
N GLN A 498 7.67 36.23 -4.74
CA GLN A 498 7.91 37.29 -5.69
C GLN A 498 6.64 37.43 -6.56
N PRO A 499 5.96 38.61 -6.59
CA PRO A 499 4.62 38.71 -7.15
C PRO A 499 4.55 38.54 -8.68
N ILE A 500 5.61 38.91 -9.41
CA ILE A 500 5.70 38.75 -10.88
C ILE A 500 7.14 38.45 -11.24
N LEU A 501 7.36 37.37 -11.97
CA LEU A 501 8.72 36.98 -12.34
C LEU A 501 9.04 37.22 -13.77
N SER A 502 8.20 36.75 -14.66
CA SER A 502 8.39 36.83 -16.08
C SER A 502 7.16 36.41 -16.83
N THR A 503 7.07 36.83 -18.06
CA THR A 503 6.19 36.23 -19.05
C THR A 503 7.00 35.30 -19.95
N ILE A 504 6.37 34.19 -20.39
CA ILE A 504 6.97 33.31 -21.38
C ILE A 504 5.98 33.07 -22.50
N ASN A 505 6.44 33.12 -23.75
CA ASN A 505 5.62 32.72 -24.88
C ASN A 505 5.61 31.16 -24.92
N ILE A 506 4.44 30.53 -24.80
CA ILE A 506 4.34 29.07 -24.76
C ILE A 506 4.70 28.41 -26.10
N TYR A 507 4.60 29.12 -27.22
CA TYR A 507 4.91 28.63 -28.57
C TYR A 507 6.37 28.81 -28.94
N ALA A 508 7.04 29.88 -28.44
CA ALA A 508 8.43 30.22 -28.65
C ALA A 508 9.11 30.66 -27.35
N PRO A 509 9.34 29.73 -26.40
CA PRO A 509 9.92 30.10 -25.12
C PRO A 509 11.37 30.54 -25.26
N ASN A 510 11.63 31.80 -25.01
CA ASN A 510 12.96 32.45 -25.16
C ASN A 510 13.51 32.98 -23.83
N SER A 511 12.74 32.96 -22.75
CA SER A 511 13.15 33.47 -21.44
C SER A 511 13.00 32.41 -20.37
N TRP A 512 14.13 31.89 -19.95
CA TRP A 512 14.25 30.93 -18.87
C TRP A 512 14.75 31.55 -17.56
N GLN A 513 15.07 32.88 -17.59
CA GLN A 513 15.69 33.57 -16.49
C GLN A 513 14.63 34.16 -15.55
N ILE A 514 14.92 34.11 -14.26
CA ILE A 514 14.22 34.85 -13.21
C ILE A 514 15.26 35.72 -12.52
N GLU A 515 15.04 37.02 -12.55
CA GLU A 515 15.87 37.96 -11.82
C GLU A 515 15.37 38.08 -10.39
N ASN A 516 16.26 37.80 -9.43
CA ASN A 516 16.12 37.98 -7.99
C ASN A 516 14.83 37.42 -7.32
N PRO A 517 14.80 36.16 -6.91
CA PRO A 517 13.62 35.54 -6.33
C PRO A 517 13.32 35.94 -4.87
N TYR A 518 14.10 36.81 -4.25
CA TYR A 518 14.05 37.06 -2.80
C TYR A 518 13.45 38.41 -2.44
N SER A 519 12.14 38.56 -2.51
CA SER A 519 11.49 39.71 -1.88
C SER A 519 10.32 39.28 -1.01
N ASN A 520 10.29 39.79 0.22
CA ASN A 520 9.24 39.61 1.22
C ASN A 520 9.02 38.17 1.75
N PRO A 521 9.85 37.71 2.69
CA PRO A 521 9.64 36.41 3.32
C PRO A 521 8.34 36.40 4.14
N VAL A 522 7.54 35.38 3.92
CA VAL A 522 6.34 35.10 4.72
C VAL A 522 6.62 33.89 5.61
N TYR A 523 6.53 34.08 6.90
CA TYR A 523 6.69 32.99 7.86
C TYR A 523 5.33 32.48 8.32
N SER A 524 5.08 31.19 8.19
CA SER A 524 3.94 30.55 8.80
C SER A 524 4.37 29.32 9.59
N LYS A 525 3.69 29.11 10.70
CA LYS A 525 3.77 27.87 11.46
C LYS A 525 2.40 27.27 11.51
N ALA A 526 2.28 25.97 11.27
CA ALA A 526 1.04 25.25 11.43
C ALA A 526 1.30 24.01 12.28
N GLY A 527 0.29 23.55 12.98
CA GLY A 527 0.36 22.35 13.78
C GLY A 527 -1.00 21.68 13.89
N GLN A 528 -0.97 20.39 14.12
CA GLN A 528 -2.17 19.60 14.34
C GLN A 528 -1.91 18.63 15.48
N LYS A 529 -2.89 18.51 16.38
CA LYS A 529 -2.94 17.47 17.40
C LYS A 529 -4.27 16.75 17.29
N TRP A 530 -4.20 15.47 17.47
CA TRP A 530 -5.34 14.62 17.35
C TRP A 530 -5.32 13.52 18.36
N THR A 531 -6.46 13.21 18.94
CA THR A 531 -6.65 12.05 19.82
C THR A 531 -8.02 11.47 19.51
N GLY A 532 -8.09 10.17 19.32
CA GLY A 532 -9.32 9.45 19.07
C GLY A 532 -9.45 8.23 19.95
N ILE A 533 -10.68 7.93 20.34
CA ILE A 533 -11.09 6.65 20.92
C ILE A 533 -12.09 5.99 19.99
N TYR A 534 -11.96 4.69 19.80
CA TYR A 534 -12.81 3.94 18.88
C TYR A 534 -13.09 2.54 19.37
N GLY A 535 -14.22 2.03 18.93
CA GLY A 535 -14.61 0.66 19.18
C GLY A 535 -15.47 0.11 18.06
N GLN A 536 -15.28 -1.16 17.72
CA GLN A 536 -16.14 -1.88 16.79
C GLN A 536 -16.28 -3.33 17.21
N ASP A 537 -17.42 -3.92 16.84
CA ASP A 537 -17.68 -5.35 16.96
C ASP A 537 -18.19 -5.88 15.63
N MET A 538 -17.60 -6.96 15.17
CA MET A 538 -18.13 -7.78 14.09
C MET A 538 -18.80 -9.00 14.67
N LEU A 539 -20.12 -9.02 14.64
CA LEU A 539 -20.98 -10.08 15.08
C LEU A 539 -21.22 -11.05 13.93
N SER A 540 -20.94 -12.33 14.14
CA SER A 540 -21.21 -13.37 13.15
C SER A 540 -22.31 -14.29 13.66
N PHE A 541 -23.31 -14.56 12.80
CA PHE A 541 -24.51 -15.34 13.11
C PHE A 541 -24.67 -16.46 12.09
N PHE A 542 -25.50 -17.45 12.45
CA PHE A 542 -25.95 -18.53 11.57
C PHE A 542 -24.77 -19.26 10.90
N ASP A 543 -23.85 -19.78 11.69
CA ASP A 543 -22.67 -20.49 11.25
C ASP A 543 -21.87 -19.70 10.21
N ASP A 544 -21.56 -18.42 10.55
CA ASP A 544 -20.80 -17.48 9.70
C ASP A 544 -21.49 -17.05 8.38
N THR A 545 -22.80 -17.20 8.28
CA THR A 545 -23.56 -16.80 7.08
C THR A 545 -23.89 -15.31 7.07
N VAL A 546 -24.09 -14.70 8.23
CA VAL A 546 -24.44 -13.28 8.37
C VAL A 546 -23.47 -12.60 9.30
N HIS A 547 -22.89 -11.47 8.84
CA HIS A 547 -21.99 -10.65 9.65
C HIS A 547 -22.53 -9.23 9.76
N VAL A 548 -22.59 -8.71 10.96
CA VAL A 548 -22.99 -7.33 11.27
C VAL A 548 -21.81 -6.60 11.89
N LEU A 549 -21.36 -5.53 11.25
CA LEU A 549 -20.31 -4.65 11.77
C LEU A 549 -20.94 -3.42 12.40
N LEU A 550 -20.70 -3.20 13.68
CA LEU A 550 -21.10 -1.99 14.40
C LEU A 550 -19.85 -1.31 14.93
N GLY A 551 -19.70 -0.03 14.66
CA GLY A 551 -18.54 0.72 15.13
C GLY A 551 -18.85 2.19 15.36
N GLY A 552 -18.02 2.81 16.17
CA GLY A 552 -18.08 4.24 16.43
C GLY A 552 -16.75 4.77 16.94
N ARG A 553 -16.44 6.01 16.55
CA ARG A 553 -15.25 6.71 16.95
C ARG A 553 -15.57 8.11 17.43
N PHE A 554 -14.88 8.57 18.47
CA PHE A 554 -14.93 9.94 18.93
C PHE A 554 -13.54 10.58 18.86
N ASP A 555 -13.46 11.74 18.22
CA ASP A 555 -12.23 12.47 17.96
C ASP A 555 -12.20 13.83 18.65
N TRP A 556 -11.05 14.20 19.20
CA TRP A 556 -10.66 15.55 19.60
C TRP A 556 -9.53 16.04 18.71
N ALA A 557 -9.74 17.15 18.03
CA ALA A 557 -8.78 17.72 17.10
C ALA A 557 -8.46 19.17 17.46
N GLU A 558 -7.17 19.51 17.51
CA GLU A 558 -6.66 20.87 17.59
C GLU A 558 -5.89 21.17 16.31
N THR A 559 -6.24 22.26 15.64
CA THR A 559 -5.47 22.81 14.53
C THR A 559 -5.00 24.20 14.90
N SER A 560 -3.69 24.44 14.83
CA SER A 560 -3.07 25.72 15.11
C SER A 560 -2.44 26.31 13.84
N THR A 561 -2.64 27.59 13.62
CA THR A 561 -2.05 28.34 12.49
C THR A 561 -1.71 29.75 12.89
N ASN A 562 -0.89 30.42 12.11
CA ASN A 562 -0.60 31.84 12.34
C ASN A 562 -1.82 32.72 12.06
N LYS A 563 -2.05 33.68 12.92
CA LYS A 563 -3.11 34.68 12.79
C LYS A 563 -2.85 35.68 11.65
N ASN A 564 -1.58 36.00 11.38
CA ASN A 564 -1.15 36.96 10.37
C ASN A 564 0.02 36.42 9.56
N LEU A 565 -0.11 36.45 8.23
CA LEU A 565 0.94 36.08 7.27
C LEU A 565 1.88 37.25 6.95
N LYS A 566 1.88 38.33 7.76
CA LYS A 566 2.72 39.48 7.44
C LYS A 566 4.17 39.27 7.82
N SER A 567 5.01 39.65 6.87
CA SER A 567 6.46 39.72 7.00
C SER A 567 6.89 40.53 8.23
N ALA A 568 7.38 39.86 9.24
CA ALA A 568 8.21 40.49 10.24
C ALA A 568 9.28 39.50 10.69
N VAL A 569 10.47 39.72 10.23
CA VAL A 569 11.66 39.19 10.87
C VAL A 569 11.60 39.63 12.35
N GLY A 570 11.37 38.70 13.26
CA GLY A 570 11.40 38.96 14.71
C GLY A 570 10.05 39.14 15.42
N ALA A 571 8.91 39.19 14.76
CA ALA A 571 7.62 39.18 15.47
C ALA A 571 7.21 37.75 15.79
N GLU A 572 7.03 37.40 17.04
CA GLU A 572 6.37 36.16 17.43
C GLU A 572 4.98 36.15 16.80
N ALA A 573 4.78 35.19 15.89
CA ALA A 573 3.50 35.04 15.23
C ALA A 573 2.47 34.61 16.28
N SER A 574 1.42 35.38 16.48
CA SER A 574 0.30 34.95 17.31
C SER A 574 -0.37 33.73 16.69
N TYR A 575 -0.47 32.64 17.42
CA TYR A 575 -1.17 31.44 17.02
C TYR A 575 -2.65 31.54 17.32
N VAL A 576 -3.45 30.98 16.43
CA VAL A 576 -4.87 30.69 16.68
C VAL A 576 -5.02 29.17 16.63
N SER A 577 -5.54 28.63 17.72
CA SER A 577 -5.93 27.21 17.78
C SER A 577 -7.44 27.08 17.62
N THR A 578 -7.84 26.13 16.81
CA THR A 578 -9.24 25.72 16.61
C THR A 578 -9.42 24.33 17.16
N TYR A 579 -10.41 24.14 18.01
CA TYR A 579 -10.76 22.87 18.60
C TYR A 579 -12.05 22.35 17.98
N ASN A 580 -12.04 21.09 17.57
CA ASN A 580 -13.18 20.42 16.99
C ASN A 580 -13.33 19.03 17.61
N THR A 581 -14.58 18.60 17.77
CA THR A 581 -14.90 17.23 18.14
C THR A 581 -15.83 16.62 17.13
N ALA A 582 -15.75 15.30 16.93
CA ALA A 582 -16.65 14.59 16.04
C ALA A 582 -16.90 13.18 16.53
N PHE A 583 -18.12 12.72 16.30
CA PHE A 583 -18.48 11.30 16.38
C PHE A 583 -18.70 10.78 14.96
N SER A 584 -18.05 9.65 14.63
CA SER A 584 -18.11 9.01 13.33
C SER A 584 -18.64 7.58 13.48
N PRO A 585 -19.92 7.34 13.21
CA PRO A 585 -20.53 6.01 13.25
C PRO A 585 -20.21 5.20 12.01
N ARG A 586 -20.28 3.87 12.16
CA ARG A 586 -20.21 2.89 11.09
C ARG A 586 -21.14 1.72 11.35
N VAL A 587 -21.89 1.33 10.34
CA VAL A 587 -22.75 0.16 10.37
C VAL A 587 -22.59 -0.58 9.05
N GLY A 588 -22.45 -1.90 9.12
CA GLY A 588 -22.35 -2.72 7.91
C GLY A 588 -22.98 -4.10 8.11
N LEU A 589 -23.43 -4.67 7.01
CA LEU A 589 -24.03 -6.00 6.93
C LEU A 589 -23.37 -6.77 5.80
N VAL A 590 -23.03 -8.03 6.05
CA VAL A 590 -22.64 -8.99 5.01
C VAL A 590 -23.53 -10.22 5.14
N TYR A 591 -24.06 -10.66 4.01
CA TYR A 591 -24.78 -11.93 3.87
C TYR A 591 -24.03 -12.83 2.91
N GLN A 592 -23.63 -14.01 3.39
CA GLN A 592 -22.91 -15.03 2.61
C GLN A 592 -23.83 -16.22 2.30
N PRO A 593 -24.64 -16.17 1.22
CA PRO A 593 -25.51 -17.29 0.85
C PRO A 593 -24.71 -18.55 0.45
N GLN A 594 -23.47 -18.35 0.05
CA GLN A 594 -22.48 -19.39 -0.24
C GLN A 594 -21.11 -18.95 0.25
N PRO A 595 -20.19 -19.84 0.62
CA PRO A 595 -18.86 -19.47 1.11
C PRO A 595 -18.03 -18.62 0.12
N TRP A 596 -18.32 -18.73 -1.18
CA TRP A 596 -17.65 -18.01 -2.25
C TRP A 596 -18.34 -16.71 -2.67
N LEU A 597 -19.54 -16.39 -2.12
CA LEU A 597 -20.34 -15.20 -2.51
C LEU A 597 -20.78 -14.43 -1.27
N SER A 598 -20.47 -13.14 -1.23
CA SER A 598 -20.92 -12.20 -0.20
C SER A 598 -21.69 -11.04 -0.84
N LEU A 599 -22.86 -10.73 -0.28
CA LEU A 599 -23.61 -9.52 -0.54
C LEU A 599 -23.41 -8.58 0.65
N TYR A 600 -23.14 -7.31 0.43
CA TYR A 600 -22.91 -6.40 1.54
C TYR A 600 -23.54 -5.03 1.35
N GLY A 601 -23.77 -4.35 2.48
CA GLY A 601 -24.14 -2.94 2.51
C GLY A 601 -23.54 -2.26 3.72
N ASN A 602 -23.19 -1.00 3.60
CA ASN A 602 -22.67 -0.21 4.69
C ASN A 602 -23.10 1.26 4.66
N PHE A 603 -23.07 1.84 5.85
CA PHE A 603 -23.15 3.26 6.11
C PHE A 603 -21.93 3.68 6.92
N THR A 604 -21.25 4.76 6.51
CA THR A 604 -20.09 5.28 7.22
C THR A 604 -19.99 6.79 7.09
N GLN A 605 -19.46 7.44 8.13
CA GLN A 605 -19.19 8.86 8.14
C GLN A 605 -17.69 9.12 8.35
N SER A 606 -17.23 10.29 7.85
CA SER A 606 -15.90 10.81 8.11
C SER A 606 -15.96 12.27 8.55
N PHE A 607 -14.90 12.66 9.20
CA PHE A 607 -14.67 13.98 9.71
C PHE A 607 -13.27 14.44 9.27
N GLY A 608 -13.20 15.62 8.66
CA GLY A 608 -11.95 16.27 8.29
C GLY A 608 -11.81 17.60 9.01
N VAL A 609 -10.60 18.02 9.34
CA VAL A 609 -10.38 19.38 9.83
C VAL A 609 -10.49 20.33 8.65
N ALA A 610 -11.33 21.35 8.77
CA ALA A 610 -11.40 22.39 7.77
C ALA A 610 -10.06 23.13 7.71
N ASN A 611 -9.63 23.44 6.49
CA ASN A 611 -8.45 24.27 6.31
C ASN A 611 -8.66 25.61 6.98
N SER A 612 -7.70 26.06 7.78
CA SER A 612 -7.73 27.40 8.34
C SER A 612 -7.66 28.45 7.24
N THR A 613 -8.44 29.52 7.38
CA THR A 613 -8.32 30.68 6.50
C THR A 613 -6.98 31.38 6.71
N ARG A 614 -6.53 32.14 5.71
CA ARG A 614 -5.41 33.08 5.84
C ARG A 614 -5.65 34.17 6.90
N VAL A 615 -6.89 34.38 7.32
CA VAL A 615 -7.31 35.47 8.24
C VAL A 615 -7.59 34.95 9.67
N GLY A 616 -7.35 33.68 9.95
CA GLY A 616 -7.47 33.13 11.30
C GLY A 616 -8.90 32.95 11.82
N ILE A 617 -9.88 32.88 10.94
CA ILE A 617 -11.25 32.52 11.30
C ILE A 617 -11.39 31.00 11.28
N PRO A 618 -11.81 30.37 12.38
CA PRO A 618 -12.07 28.93 12.39
C PRO A 618 -13.19 28.56 11.43
N LEU A 619 -12.93 27.58 10.57
CA LEU A 619 -13.95 27.01 9.69
C LEU A 619 -14.49 25.72 10.28
N ALA A 620 -15.77 25.45 10.06
CA ALA A 620 -16.38 24.18 10.42
C ALA A 620 -15.68 23.03 9.68
N PRO A 621 -15.47 21.87 10.33
CA PRO A 621 -14.83 20.74 9.71
C PRO A 621 -15.65 20.21 8.54
N GLN A 622 -14.95 19.72 7.53
CA GLN A 622 -15.58 18.96 6.44
C GLN A 622 -16.16 17.67 7.02
N LYS A 623 -17.28 17.23 6.46
CA LYS A 623 -17.90 15.95 6.79
C LYS A 623 -18.11 15.14 5.51
N GLY A 624 -17.90 13.85 5.62
CA GLY A 624 -18.21 12.87 4.58
C GLY A 624 -19.24 11.88 5.09
N GLU A 625 -20.16 11.48 4.22
CA GLU A 625 -21.17 10.45 4.49
C GLU A 625 -21.30 9.57 3.25
N MET A 626 -21.34 8.25 3.45
CA MET A 626 -21.43 7.29 2.36
C MET A 626 -22.44 6.20 2.66
N TYR A 627 -23.20 5.85 1.63
CA TYR A 627 -23.94 4.62 1.51
C TYR A 627 -23.28 3.76 0.42
N GLU A 628 -22.99 2.52 0.72
CA GLU A 628 -22.39 1.59 -0.23
C GLU A 628 -23.10 0.24 -0.15
N GLY A 629 -23.33 -0.38 -1.32
CA GLY A 629 -23.82 -1.74 -1.44
C GLY A 629 -23.08 -2.45 -2.55
N GLY A 630 -22.86 -3.76 -2.39
CA GLY A 630 -22.11 -4.49 -3.38
C GLY A 630 -22.10 -5.99 -3.17
N LEU A 631 -21.32 -6.66 -4.00
CA LEU A 631 -21.04 -8.07 -3.91
C LEU A 631 -19.55 -8.36 -4.01
N LYS A 632 -19.13 -9.44 -3.37
CA LYS A 632 -17.78 -10.01 -3.49
C LYS A 632 -17.90 -11.49 -3.80
N ALA A 633 -17.04 -11.99 -4.66
CA ALA A 633 -16.99 -13.40 -4.99
C ALA A 633 -15.57 -13.92 -5.08
N GLU A 634 -15.34 -15.11 -4.55
CA GLU A 634 -14.13 -15.91 -4.74
C GLU A 634 -14.44 -17.02 -5.74
N LEU A 635 -13.89 -16.93 -6.92
CA LEU A 635 -14.14 -17.82 -8.05
C LEU A 635 -12.93 -18.72 -8.29
N LEU A 636 -13.11 -19.82 -9.02
CA LEU A 636 -12.05 -20.74 -9.43
C LEU A 636 -11.20 -21.22 -8.23
N ASP A 637 -11.84 -21.75 -7.21
CA ASP A 637 -11.19 -22.23 -5.97
C ASP A 637 -10.36 -21.12 -5.30
N LYS A 638 -10.94 -19.91 -5.18
CA LYS A 638 -10.37 -18.70 -4.58
C LYS A 638 -9.19 -18.09 -5.35
N ARG A 639 -8.86 -18.61 -6.54
CA ARG A 639 -7.78 -18.07 -7.36
C ARG A 639 -8.13 -16.74 -8.00
N LEU A 640 -9.42 -16.43 -8.17
CA LEU A 640 -9.92 -15.23 -8.81
C LEU A 640 -10.92 -14.52 -7.90
N THR A 641 -10.71 -13.26 -7.61
CA THR A 641 -11.60 -12.44 -6.77
C THR A 641 -12.32 -11.41 -7.62
N LEU A 642 -13.62 -11.25 -7.37
CA LEU A 642 -14.48 -10.25 -7.96
C LEU A 642 -15.06 -9.36 -6.85
N THR A 643 -15.01 -8.05 -7.02
CA THR A 643 -15.72 -7.08 -6.19
C THR A 643 -16.49 -6.12 -7.10
N MET A 644 -17.77 -5.93 -6.82
CA MET A 644 -18.63 -4.93 -7.47
C MET A 644 -19.28 -4.10 -6.39
N SER A 645 -19.27 -2.78 -6.54
CA SER A 645 -19.86 -1.87 -5.57
C SER A 645 -20.58 -0.70 -6.25
N TYR A 646 -21.68 -0.30 -5.67
CA TYR A 646 -22.34 0.98 -5.93
C TYR A 646 -22.19 1.84 -4.69
N PHE A 647 -21.76 3.08 -4.85
CA PHE A 647 -21.56 4.02 -3.77
C PHE A 647 -22.25 5.37 -4.03
N ASP A 648 -22.61 6.03 -2.95
CA ASP A 648 -23.14 7.40 -2.92
C ASP A 648 -22.51 8.15 -1.75
N ILE A 649 -21.63 9.11 -2.07
CA ILE A 649 -20.82 9.87 -1.11
C ILE A 649 -21.23 11.34 -1.15
N PHE A 650 -21.54 11.90 0.01
CA PHE A 650 -21.75 13.34 0.19
C PHE A 650 -20.58 13.94 0.97
N LYS A 651 -20.09 15.08 0.49
CA LYS A 651 -19.10 15.91 1.17
C LYS A 651 -19.69 17.28 1.45
N THR A 652 -19.71 17.69 2.71
CA THR A 652 -20.25 19.02 3.15
C THR A 652 -19.12 19.89 3.71
N ASN A 653 -19.37 21.19 3.86
CA ASN A 653 -18.40 22.19 4.30
C ASN A 653 -17.15 22.25 3.39
N VAL A 654 -17.35 22.21 2.08
CA VAL A 654 -16.25 22.30 1.10
C VAL A 654 -15.71 23.74 1.08
N PRO A 655 -14.38 23.95 1.27
CA PRO A 655 -13.79 25.28 1.25
C PRO A 655 -13.59 25.79 -0.18
N TYR A 656 -13.93 27.06 -0.41
CA TYR A 656 -13.66 27.81 -1.64
C TYR A 656 -12.99 29.14 -1.31
N THR A 657 -12.08 29.57 -2.16
CA THR A 657 -11.49 30.91 -2.04
C THR A 657 -12.55 31.96 -2.38
N ASP A 658 -12.72 32.97 -1.53
CA ASP A 658 -13.59 34.11 -1.79
C ASP A 658 -13.05 34.95 -2.98
N PRO A 659 -13.74 35.05 -4.09
CA PRO A 659 -13.24 35.79 -5.25
C PRO A 659 -13.23 37.30 -5.06
N THR A 660 -13.93 37.80 -4.05
CA THR A 660 -13.90 39.23 -3.71
C THR A 660 -12.74 39.56 -2.79
N ASN A 661 -12.22 38.56 -2.08
CA ASN A 661 -11.07 38.69 -1.21
C ASN A 661 -10.30 37.35 -1.17
N ALA A 662 -9.26 37.22 -1.97
CA ALA A 662 -8.44 36.01 -2.06
C ALA A 662 -7.80 35.56 -0.71
N ASN A 663 -7.89 36.39 0.32
CA ASN A 663 -7.44 36.04 1.68
C ASN A 663 -8.53 35.33 2.50
N ASN A 664 -9.78 35.34 2.05
CA ASN A 664 -10.87 34.67 2.71
C ASN A 664 -11.13 33.29 2.08
N THR A 665 -11.56 32.36 2.93
CA THR A 665 -12.12 31.08 2.50
C THR A 665 -13.55 30.99 2.98
N LEU A 666 -14.45 30.67 2.07
CA LEU A 666 -15.85 30.46 2.34
C LEU A 666 -16.09 28.94 2.44
N LEU A 667 -16.89 28.52 3.40
CA LEU A 667 -17.42 27.15 3.42
C LEU A 667 -18.66 27.10 2.59
N ILE A 668 -18.58 26.52 1.44
CA ILE A 668 -19.66 26.53 0.49
C ILE A 668 -19.94 25.13 0.04
N GLY A 669 -21.18 24.76 0.22
CA GLY A 669 -21.75 23.75 -0.60
C GLY A 669 -21.56 22.34 -0.15
N LYS A 670 -22.19 21.53 -0.92
CA LYS A 670 -22.24 20.10 -0.86
C LYS A 670 -21.75 19.55 -2.19
N ALA A 671 -20.79 18.65 -2.15
CA ALA A 671 -20.38 17.86 -3.30
C ALA A 671 -20.89 16.43 -3.15
N ARG A 672 -21.19 15.78 -4.25
CA ARG A 672 -21.62 14.38 -4.30
C ARG A 672 -20.77 13.62 -5.30
N SER A 673 -20.38 12.42 -4.94
CA SER A 673 -19.82 11.42 -5.83
C SER A 673 -20.67 10.17 -5.74
N GLN A 674 -21.20 9.73 -6.86
CA GLN A 674 -21.98 8.49 -6.94
C GLN A 674 -21.50 7.67 -8.12
N GLY A 675 -21.42 6.37 -7.95
CA GLY A 675 -20.86 5.56 -9.01
C GLY A 675 -20.92 4.07 -8.78
N PHE A 676 -20.40 3.38 -9.77
CA PHE A 676 -20.27 1.94 -9.79
C PHE A 676 -18.80 1.58 -10.04
N GLU A 677 -18.31 0.60 -9.31
CA GLU A 677 -16.96 0.07 -9.43
C GLU A 677 -17.00 -1.44 -9.65
N PHE A 678 -16.04 -1.91 -10.42
CA PHE A 678 -15.79 -3.32 -10.70
C PHE A 678 -14.30 -3.59 -10.59
N ASP A 679 -13.90 -4.60 -9.81
CA ASP A 679 -12.53 -5.10 -9.69
C ASP A 679 -12.53 -6.62 -9.83
N LEU A 680 -11.75 -7.14 -10.77
CA LEU A 680 -11.52 -8.58 -11.00
C LEU A 680 -10.02 -8.83 -10.98
N LYS A 681 -9.53 -9.69 -10.08
CA LYS A 681 -8.09 -9.92 -9.88
C LYS A 681 -7.81 -11.37 -9.54
N GLY A 682 -6.73 -11.91 -10.10
CA GLY A 682 -6.25 -13.23 -9.72
C GLY A 682 -5.77 -14.06 -10.89
N ARG A 683 -5.82 -15.37 -10.72
CA ARG A 683 -5.43 -16.36 -11.71
C ARG A 683 -6.68 -17.03 -12.29
N ILE A 684 -6.72 -17.12 -13.62
CA ILE A 684 -7.77 -17.85 -14.33
C ILE A 684 -7.44 -19.34 -14.30
N ASP A 685 -6.19 -19.67 -14.60
CA ASP A 685 -5.62 -21.01 -14.56
C ASP A 685 -4.13 -20.92 -14.17
N ASP A 686 -3.35 -21.96 -14.38
CA ASP A 686 -1.92 -21.99 -14.00
C ASP A 686 -1.04 -21.08 -14.86
N ASN A 687 -1.51 -20.72 -16.05
CA ASN A 687 -0.78 -19.91 -17.03
C ASN A 687 -1.28 -18.45 -17.07
N TRP A 688 -2.57 -18.22 -16.86
CA TRP A 688 -3.20 -16.93 -17.09
C TRP A 688 -3.55 -16.22 -15.78
N SER A 689 -3.08 -14.98 -15.66
CA SER A 689 -3.45 -14.07 -14.58
C SER A 689 -4.06 -12.78 -15.14
N VAL A 690 -4.99 -12.18 -14.40
CA VAL A 690 -5.74 -11.01 -14.85
C VAL A 690 -5.92 -10.00 -13.73
N ILE A 691 -5.84 -8.71 -14.08
CA ILE A 691 -6.36 -7.57 -13.33
C ILE A 691 -7.27 -6.81 -14.28
N ALA A 692 -8.53 -6.66 -13.93
CA ALA A 692 -9.46 -5.82 -14.66
C ALA A 692 -10.21 -4.93 -13.66
N ASN A 693 -10.30 -3.65 -13.97
CA ASN A 693 -11.08 -2.73 -13.18
C ASN A 693 -11.82 -1.72 -14.07
N TYR A 694 -12.98 -1.28 -13.59
CA TYR A 694 -13.78 -0.26 -14.24
C TYR A 694 -14.46 0.61 -13.20
N THR A 695 -14.57 1.89 -13.51
CA THR A 695 -15.25 2.88 -12.68
C THR A 695 -16.18 3.73 -13.53
N HIS A 696 -17.40 3.84 -13.08
CA HIS A 696 -18.32 4.90 -13.47
C HIS A 696 -18.52 5.82 -12.28
N ASP A 697 -18.12 7.09 -12.38
CA ASP A 697 -18.11 8.05 -11.26
C ASP A 697 -18.67 9.41 -11.69
N ASP A 698 -19.81 9.80 -11.14
CA ASP A 698 -20.44 11.09 -11.39
C ASP A 698 -20.21 12.03 -10.19
N VAL A 699 -19.19 12.89 -10.30
CA VAL A 699 -18.75 13.78 -9.24
C VAL A 699 -19.19 15.20 -9.52
N ARG A 700 -20.05 15.76 -8.64
CA ARG A 700 -20.69 17.07 -8.87
C ARG A 700 -20.76 17.93 -7.62
N THR A 701 -20.78 19.25 -7.83
CA THR A 701 -21.26 20.21 -6.85
C THR A 701 -22.79 20.08 -6.75
N VAL A 702 -23.34 19.83 -5.57
CA VAL A 702 -24.79 19.72 -5.33
C VAL A 702 -25.38 21.08 -4.98
N GLU A 703 -24.71 21.80 -4.08
CA GLU A 703 -25.09 23.13 -3.65
C GLU A 703 -24.09 24.14 -4.18
N GLY A 704 -24.57 25.06 -5.00
CA GLY A 704 -23.74 26.11 -5.54
C GLY A 704 -23.50 27.20 -4.49
N ALA A 705 -22.55 28.06 -4.81
CA ALA A 705 -22.27 29.23 -3.99
C ALA A 705 -21.98 30.43 -4.83
N SER A 706 -22.42 31.55 -4.35
CA SER A 706 -22.13 32.87 -4.92
C SER A 706 -21.68 33.82 -3.83
N SER A 707 -20.78 34.72 -4.17
CA SER A 707 -20.41 35.85 -3.32
C SER A 707 -20.91 37.13 -3.96
N TYR A 708 -21.59 37.97 -3.18
CA TYR A 708 -22.05 39.29 -3.60
C TYR A 708 -21.11 40.35 -3.07
N ASN A 709 -20.53 41.16 -3.96
CA ASN A 709 -19.72 42.30 -3.58
C ASN A 709 -20.59 43.55 -3.55
N PRO A 710 -20.94 44.14 -2.37
CA PRO A 710 -21.80 45.27 -2.28
C PRO A 710 -21.20 46.58 -2.82
N LEU A 711 -19.86 46.63 -2.99
CA LEU A 711 -19.18 47.81 -3.54
C LEU A 711 -19.22 47.86 -5.07
N THR A 712 -19.18 46.69 -5.70
CA THR A 712 -19.24 46.60 -7.18
C THR A 712 -20.58 46.16 -7.69
N LEU A 713 -21.53 45.80 -6.80
CA LEU A 713 -22.85 45.25 -7.13
C LEU A 713 -22.76 43.96 -7.99
N ILE A 714 -21.63 43.28 -7.97
CA ILE A 714 -21.40 42.09 -8.78
C ILE A 714 -21.59 40.85 -7.90
N THR A 715 -22.42 39.92 -8.38
CA THR A 715 -22.49 38.56 -7.84
C THR A 715 -21.52 37.69 -8.61
N THR A 716 -20.52 37.17 -7.93
CA THR A 716 -19.57 36.19 -8.50
C THR A 716 -19.99 34.79 -8.08
N GLN A 717 -20.26 33.95 -9.06
CA GLN A 717 -20.57 32.53 -8.78
C GLN A 717 -19.30 31.76 -8.54
N LEU A 718 -19.16 31.15 -7.36
CA LEU A 718 -17.97 30.42 -6.88
C LEU A 718 -18.03 28.95 -7.24
N ALA A 719 -19.22 28.39 -7.13
CA ALA A 719 -19.52 27.01 -7.46
C ALA A 719 -20.92 26.97 -8.11
N ILE A 720 -21.00 26.27 -9.21
CA ILE A 720 -22.25 26.11 -9.96
C ILE A 720 -22.87 24.77 -9.52
N ALA A 721 -24.12 24.84 -8.99
CA ALA A 721 -24.87 23.64 -8.69
C ALA A 721 -25.04 22.77 -9.96
N GLY A 722 -24.75 21.47 -9.84
CA GLY A 722 -24.77 20.52 -10.95
C GLY A 722 -23.47 20.47 -11.77
N ALA A 723 -22.53 21.42 -11.59
CA ALA A 723 -21.26 21.38 -12.31
C ALA A 723 -20.41 20.17 -11.87
N LYS A 724 -19.76 19.53 -12.83
CA LYS A 724 -18.83 18.43 -12.58
C LYS A 724 -17.53 18.96 -11.97
N LEU A 725 -16.92 18.17 -11.08
CA LEU A 725 -15.62 18.53 -10.53
C LEU A 725 -14.50 18.32 -11.59
N PRO A 726 -13.51 19.22 -11.65
CA PRO A 726 -12.49 19.21 -12.69
C PRO A 726 -11.58 17.96 -12.64
N GLY A 727 -11.10 17.56 -13.82
CA GLY A 727 -10.15 16.48 -13.97
C GLY A 727 -10.66 15.13 -13.45
N SER A 728 -11.98 14.92 -13.43
CA SER A 728 -12.62 13.66 -13.01
C SER A 728 -13.36 13.07 -14.21
N PRO A 729 -12.79 12.06 -14.91
CA PRO A 729 -13.48 11.37 -15.98
C PRO A 729 -14.64 10.55 -15.42
N ARG A 730 -15.72 10.44 -16.19
CA ARG A 730 -16.91 9.72 -15.75
C ARG A 730 -16.74 8.19 -15.90
N ASN A 731 -16.08 7.77 -16.96
CA ASN A 731 -15.84 6.37 -17.25
C ASN A 731 -14.35 6.13 -17.48
N TYR A 732 -13.78 5.18 -16.77
CA TYR A 732 -12.40 4.75 -16.96
C TYR A 732 -12.20 3.32 -16.46
N GLY A 733 -11.21 2.65 -17.04
CA GLY A 733 -10.91 1.28 -16.67
C GLY A 733 -9.57 0.81 -17.18
N ASN A 734 -9.12 -0.28 -16.61
CA ASN A 734 -7.86 -0.93 -16.94
C ASN A 734 -8.08 -2.43 -17.08
N LEU A 735 -7.31 -3.00 -17.97
CA LEU A 735 -7.15 -4.45 -18.14
C LEU A 735 -5.65 -4.74 -18.19
N TRP A 736 -5.19 -5.67 -17.39
CA TRP A 736 -3.86 -6.27 -17.46
C TRP A 736 -4.00 -7.78 -17.48
N VAL A 737 -3.35 -8.41 -18.44
CA VAL A 737 -3.34 -9.87 -18.58
C VAL A 737 -1.88 -10.33 -18.67
N LYS A 738 -1.55 -11.39 -17.94
CA LYS A 738 -0.23 -12.04 -17.97
C LYS A 738 -0.40 -13.51 -18.35
N TYR A 739 0.45 -13.98 -19.23
CA TYR A 739 0.61 -15.38 -19.60
C TYR A 739 2.00 -15.88 -19.16
N GLU A 740 2.06 -17.00 -18.49
CA GLU A 740 3.28 -17.70 -18.09
C GLU A 740 3.37 -19.01 -18.88
N ALA A 741 4.42 -19.16 -19.68
CA ALA A 741 4.55 -20.28 -20.61
C ALA A 741 5.04 -21.55 -19.91
N ASP A 742 4.53 -22.71 -20.37
CA ASP A 742 4.89 -24.05 -19.95
C ASP A 742 5.84 -24.75 -20.92
N GLY A 743 6.24 -25.96 -20.56
CA GLY A 743 7.01 -26.89 -21.40
C GLY A 743 8.35 -26.31 -21.83
N ALA A 744 8.63 -26.29 -23.13
CA ALA A 744 9.91 -25.83 -23.69
C ALA A 744 10.16 -24.33 -23.52
N LEU A 745 9.13 -23.53 -23.30
CA LEU A 745 9.21 -22.07 -23.07
C LEU A 745 9.06 -21.69 -21.61
N ARG A 746 9.15 -22.65 -20.72
CA ARG A 746 9.05 -22.40 -19.27
C ARG A 746 10.02 -21.30 -18.83
N GLY A 747 9.51 -20.38 -18.02
CA GLY A 747 10.22 -19.16 -17.58
C GLY A 747 9.91 -17.92 -18.43
N LEU A 748 9.34 -18.10 -19.63
CA LEU A 748 8.84 -16.96 -20.42
C LEU A 748 7.51 -16.48 -19.88
N SER A 749 7.42 -15.17 -19.65
CA SER A 749 6.16 -14.48 -19.30
C SER A 749 5.88 -13.36 -20.30
N LEU A 750 4.63 -13.25 -20.71
CA LEU A 750 4.13 -12.17 -21.59
C LEU A 750 3.03 -11.43 -20.86
N GLY A 751 3.05 -10.10 -20.91
CA GLY A 751 2.01 -9.27 -20.30
C GLY A 751 1.51 -8.21 -21.27
N GLY A 752 0.21 -7.90 -21.18
CA GLY A 752 -0.42 -6.84 -21.95
C GLY A 752 -1.40 -6.04 -21.10
N GLY A 753 -1.38 -4.72 -21.24
CA GLY A 753 -2.25 -3.80 -20.53
C GLY A 753 -2.98 -2.84 -21.44
N LEU A 754 -4.23 -2.54 -21.11
CA LEU A 754 -5.08 -1.54 -21.75
C LEU A 754 -5.62 -0.60 -20.68
N THR A 755 -5.44 0.71 -20.87
CA THR A 755 -6.08 1.75 -20.07
C THR A 755 -6.96 2.60 -20.96
N VAL A 756 -8.22 2.75 -20.60
CA VAL A 756 -9.20 3.58 -21.32
C VAL A 756 -9.78 4.61 -20.36
N VAL A 757 -9.71 5.87 -20.74
CA VAL A 757 -10.20 7.01 -19.94
C VAL A 757 -11.06 7.89 -20.82
N GLU A 758 -12.27 8.18 -20.38
CA GLU A 758 -13.19 9.13 -21.04
C GLU A 758 -12.70 10.57 -20.91
N SER A 759 -13.19 11.46 -21.73
CA SER A 759 -12.95 12.89 -21.59
C SER A 759 -13.41 13.45 -20.24
N ALA A 760 -12.70 14.43 -19.73
CA ALA A 760 -13.01 15.09 -18.46
C ALA A 760 -13.10 16.60 -18.64
N LEU A 761 -13.86 17.28 -17.80
CA LEU A 761 -13.88 18.73 -17.72
C LEU A 761 -12.65 19.23 -16.97
N GLY A 762 -12.05 20.33 -17.46
CA GLY A 762 -10.73 20.76 -16.99
C GLY A 762 -10.75 21.78 -15.87
N ASP A 763 -11.87 22.49 -15.65
CA ASP A 763 -12.01 23.50 -14.59
C ASP A 763 -13.41 23.50 -13.98
N ASN A 764 -13.57 24.21 -12.85
CA ASN A 764 -14.85 24.35 -12.15
C ASN A 764 -15.93 25.09 -12.96
N ALA A 765 -15.51 25.91 -13.94
CA ALA A 765 -16.42 26.60 -14.85
C ALA A 765 -16.88 25.70 -16.01
N ASN A 766 -16.29 24.50 -16.12
CA ASN A 766 -16.49 23.55 -17.21
C ASN A 766 -16.19 24.18 -18.59
N SER A 767 -15.19 25.06 -18.66
CA SER A 767 -14.90 25.92 -19.81
C SER A 767 -14.01 25.27 -20.87
N PHE A 768 -13.36 24.14 -20.58
CA PHE A 768 -12.58 23.36 -21.51
C PHE A 768 -12.62 21.86 -21.19
N VAL A 769 -12.24 21.05 -22.16
CA VAL A 769 -12.28 19.59 -22.07
C VAL A 769 -10.87 19.00 -22.18
N LEU A 770 -10.55 18.09 -21.31
CA LEU A 770 -9.43 17.16 -21.48
C LEU A 770 -9.90 15.99 -22.37
N PRO A 771 -9.26 15.75 -23.52
CA PRO A 771 -9.63 14.64 -24.39
C PRO A 771 -9.49 13.30 -23.69
N GLY A 772 -10.40 12.38 -23.96
CA GLY A 772 -10.26 10.96 -23.56
C GLY A 772 -9.09 10.30 -24.28
N TYR A 773 -8.58 9.21 -23.72
CA TYR A 773 -7.43 8.51 -24.29
C TYR A 773 -7.46 7.01 -24.03
N THR A 774 -6.71 6.29 -24.86
CA THR A 774 -6.45 4.87 -24.74
C THR A 774 -4.95 4.62 -24.75
N LEU A 775 -4.45 3.88 -23.76
CA LEU A 775 -3.04 3.48 -23.67
C LEU A 775 -2.92 1.97 -23.73
N VAL A 776 -1.92 1.50 -24.46
CA VAL A 776 -1.54 0.08 -24.54
C VAL A 776 -0.17 -0.07 -23.92
N ASN A 777 0.00 -1.03 -23.03
CA ASN A 777 1.26 -1.37 -22.37
C ASN A 777 1.60 -2.83 -22.65
N GLY A 778 2.88 -3.18 -22.59
CA GLY A 778 3.34 -4.55 -22.80
C GLY A 778 4.51 -4.92 -21.92
N MET A 779 4.66 -6.21 -21.65
CA MET A 779 5.74 -6.80 -20.89
C MET A 779 6.21 -8.10 -21.54
N ILE A 780 7.49 -8.33 -21.55
CA ILE A 780 8.11 -9.62 -21.78
C ILE A 780 9.14 -9.87 -20.69
N ALA A 781 9.14 -11.04 -20.10
CA ALA A 781 10.12 -11.42 -19.09
C ALA A 781 10.55 -12.87 -19.31
N TYR A 782 11.80 -13.16 -18.98
CA TYR A 782 12.33 -14.52 -18.97
C TYR A 782 13.09 -14.76 -17.67
N SER A 783 12.69 -15.79 -16.94
CA SER A 783 13.27 -16.19 -15.68
C SER A 783 13.90 -17.57 -15.83
N THR A 784 15.17 -17.72 -15.45
CA THR A 784 15.89 -19.00 -15.51
C THR A 784 16.77 -19.19 -14.28
N LYS A 785 17.09 -20.44 -13.96
CA LYS A 785 18.09 -20.77 -12.96
C LYS A 785 19.45 -20.90 -13.59
N ILE A 786 20.44 -20.24 -13.03
CA ILE A 786 21.86 -20.36 -13.36
C ILE A 786 22.57 -20.74 -12.07
N SER A 787 22.95 -22.03 -11.92
CA SER A 787 23.39 -22.56 -10.63
C SER A 787 22.30 -22.39 -9.55
N ASP A 788 22.64 -21.78 -8.43
CA ASP A 788 21.72 -21.50 -7.31
C ASP A 788 20.98 -20.16 -7.46
N TYR A 789 21.27 -19.40 -8.51
CA TYR A 789 20.68 -18.08 -8.74
C TYR A 789 19.47 -18.15 -9.65
N THR A 790 18.41 -17.44 -9.30
CA THR A 790 17.31 -17.15 -10.24
C THR A 790 17.60 -15.81 -10.91
N VAL A 791 17.75 -15.84 -12.23
CA VAL A 791 18.02 -14.65 -13.04
C VAL A 791 16.79 -14.33 -13.88
N THR A 792 16.27 -13.13 -13.74
CA THR A 792 15.08 -12.64 -14.47
C THR A 792 15.44 -11.41 -15.27
N GLY A 793 15.35 -11.52 -16.60
CA GLY A 793 15.37 -10.37 -17.50
C GLY A 793 13.94 -9.94 -17.85
N GLN A 794 13.64 -8.66 -17.80
CA GLN A 794 12.28 -8.15 -18.09
C GLN A 794 12.36 -6.84 -18.88
N LEU A 795 11.47 -6.68 -19.86
CA LEU A 795 11.25 -5.46 -20.62
C LEU A 795 9.78 -5.06 -20.53
N ASN A 796 9.51 -3.85 -20.09
CA ASN A 796 8.19 -3.22 -20.14
C ASN A 796 8.20 -2.05 -21.11
N VAL A 797 7.11 -1.91 -21.85
CA VAL A 797 6.86 -0.76 -22.73
C VAL A 797 5.53 -0.14 -22.31
N LYS A 798 5.59 1.09 -21.80
CA LYS A 798 4.40 1.87 -21.45
C LYS A 798 4.02 2.78 -22.62
N ASN A 799 2.71 2.97 -22.87
CA ASN A 799 2.18 3.79 -23.96
C ASN A 799 2.77 3.39 -25.33
N ILE A 800 2.60 2.14 -25.73
CA ILE A 800 3.17 1.58 -26.99
C ILE A 800 2.76 2.42 -28.20
N GLY A 801 1.53 2.92 -28.23
CA GLY A 801 0.98 3.75 -29.31
C GLY A 801 1.57 5.16 -29.38
N ASN A 802 2.38 5.56 -28.38
CA ASN A 802 2.91 6.92 -28.22
C ASN A 802 1.80 7.99 -28.27
N THR A 803 0.65 7.68 -27.68
CA THR A 803 -0.50 8.58 -27.59
C THR A 803 -0.16 9.79 -26.72
N THR A 804 -0.42 11.01 -27.25
CA THR A 804 -0.39 12.23 -26.43
C THR A 804 -1.69 12.30 -25.63
N TYR A 805 -1.59 12.44 -24.32
CA TYR A 805 -2.74 12.48 -23.42
C TYR A 805 -2.53 13.41 -22.24
N TYR A 806 -3.63 13.78 -21.60
CA TYR A 806 -3.66 14.65 -20.43
C TYR A 806 -4.31 13.92 -19.28
N GLN A 807 -3.57 13.75 -18.18
CA GLN A 807 -4.00 12.91 -17.06
C GLN A 807 -5.11 13.58 -16.24
N THR A 808 -4.98 14.90 -15.99
CA THR A 808 -5.92 15.67 -15.17
C THR A 808 -5.65 17.18 -15.33
N ALA A 809 -6.55 18.01 -14.81
CA ALA A 809 -6.34 19.44 -14.68
C ALA A 809 -6.90 19.92 -13.33
N ALA A 810 -6.36 21.02 -12.80
CA ALA A 810 -6.90 21.73 -11.66
C ALA A 810 -7.69 22.97 -12.10
N ASP A 811 -7.20 23.64 -13.11
CA ASP A 811 -7.74 24.87 -13.70
C ASP A 811 -7.24 25.06 -15.14
N ARG A 812 -7.57 26.22 -15.76
CA ARG A 812 -7.18 26.55 -17.14
C ARG A 812 -5.68 26.72 -17.36
N TYR A 813 -4.86 26.79 -16.33
CA TYR A 813 -3.41 27.04 -16.42
C TYR A 813 -2.58 25.84 -15.91
N THR A 814 -3.24 24.86 -15.30
CA THR A 814 -2.59 23.75 -14.61
C THR A 814 -3.13 22.44 -15.16
N ILE A 815 -2.54 21.98 -16.26
CA ILE A 815 -2.91 20.74 -16.94
C ILE A 815 -1.72 19.79 -16.90
N LEU A 816 -1.94 18.57 -16.37
CA LEU A 816 -0.93 17.51 -16.29
C LEU A 816 -0.93 16.67 -17.56
N THR A 817 0.20 16.70 -18.29
CA THR A 817 0.41 15.83 -19.44
C THR A 817 0.88 14.44 -19.03
N GLY A 818 0.51 13.43 -19.80
CA GLY A 818 1.02 12.08 -19.65
C GLY A 818 2.36 11.85 -20.32
N ALA A 819 3.08 10.83 -19.87
CA ALA A 819 4.37 10.44 -20.45
C ALA A 819 4.18 9.84 -21.86
N PRO A 820 5.05 10.16 -22.84
CA PRO A 820 5.08 9.48 -24.12
C PRO A 820 5.54 8.03 -23.95
N ARG A 821 5.69 7.28 -25.03
CA ARG A 821 6.16 5.91 -25.01
C ARG A 821 7.48 5.80 -24.23
N THR A 822 7.49 4.90 -23.24
CA THR A 822 8.61 4.70 -22.31
C THR A 822 8.99 3.21 -22.27
N PHE A 823 10.29 2.94 -22.41
CA PHE A 823 10.87 1.61 -22.29
C PHE A 823 11.53 1.47 -20.91
N MET A 824 11.40 0.30 -20.31
CA MET A 824 12.04 -0.05 -19.04
C MET A 824 12.54 -1.48 -19.11
N GLY A 825 13.86 -1.67 -19.16
CA GLY A 825 14.52 -2.97 -19.09
C GLY A 825 15.03 -3.22 -17.68
N SER A 826 14.98 -4.47 -17.20
CA SER A 826 15.56 -4.83 -15.92
C SER A 826 16.23 -6.20 -15.93
N LEU A 827 17.24 -6.35 -15.09
CA LEU A 827 17.86 -7.61 -14.76
C LEU A 827 17.83 -7.79 -13.24
N ARG A 828 17.20 -8.88 -12.78
CA ARG A 828 17.13 -9.25 -11.36
C ARG A 828 17.86 -10.55 -11.14
N VAL A 829 18.65 -10.61 -10.07
CA VAL A 829 19.30 -11.82 -9.57
C VAL A 829 18.80 -12.07 -8.15
N GLU A 830 18.33 -13.30 -7.88
CA GLU A 830 17.78 -13.73 -6.59
C GLU A 830 18.52 -14.98 -6.11
N PHE A 831 18.85 -15.08 -4.81
CA PHE A 831 19.61 -16.19 -4.21
C PHE A 831 19.35 -16.33 -2.70
#